data_743c9f742e0ba2d5c206e01f3e0a01d1
#
_entry.id   743c9f742e0ba2d5c206e01f3e0a01d1
#
_cell.length_a   1.000
_cell.length_b   1.000
_cell.length_c   1.000
_cell.angle_alpha   90.00
_cell.angle_beta   90.00
_cell.angle_gamma   90.00
#
_symmetry.space_group_name_H-M   'P 1'
#
loop_
_entity.id
_entity.type
_entity.pdbx_description
1 polymer ?
#
loop_
_entity_poly.entity_id
_entity_poly.type
_entity_poly.pdbx_seq_one_letter_code
_entity_poly.pdbx_strand_id
1 'polypeptide(L)'
;MKYIKEDPFIHLFQTPLGYYFYDVNTNQIVKITSNIYECLQNLMPNSKNNAEILKLYECGLLKSNRVQKVNHPYTELLPYALKSKVHILILQVTQNCNLRCEYCLYSGGYKTRKHQNKRMNLITAKAAINFLKSHSSEKRKVYIAFYGGEPLLEFELIQQCVCYAENIMPDKEIEYSITTNGTLLNEEIIEYLVEHDFKITVSIDGPKEVHDRSRHFVDSDIGSFDVIMKNLKYFRKKYEEVYEKNVRFNSVISTEYNFSCSDRFFKEELFRDSIFSLSGISESFSKHKNVVSSQYIEEEQYELFKLFLSYFSRIDSKDVSVLLKEYTRHLIGFEQKMKDGVRNELPKEWHRSGPCIPGVVRLFVNTDGDLFPCEKVSELAQICKIGTLKDGFDVKKVENILNLEKITQKECQNCWAYSECTSCVRFCDDCMEKNKDNILKRCKKILNTVEETFKDYTVLNELGSEPLSGSTESVFIPGEKRKITVPVIAIGNLLIGMEKESQTVAELVRKEMEHRGYKTEILCGKDMINNNLSIVENIIEINKCVKKCEENLDLLIIIIPGNIAEISDKLCGDGGTYLHMIAQSIVIDSMIVNVPYSDYYINERKNIKSEIEKMMGVEPYLNIVPKYLDISVSEEEKELDFLTLPGEFIKEKIDIYNIEDLYCVNDFNSLNNLAHDLIEELASYVEDGQYEEKIPKVRNIDGEDVEKGINNIFENIGLTESVLKNAKQKPIFGDKVKLRARELLIAFFEIEKQFNISFTEEDINDYSFASINNIIECVERHMKIKESS
;
A
#
# COMPACT_ATOMS: atom_id res chain seq x y z
N MET A 1 -29.86 -15.81 27.37
CA MET A 1 -28.61 -15.08 27.55
C MET A 1 -27.54 -15.72 26.65
N LYS A 2 -27.03 -14.98 25.66
CA LYS A 2 -25.85 -15.43 24.87
C LYS A 2 -24.61 -15.14 25.71
N TYR A 3 -23.80 -16.15 25.95
CA TYR A 3 -22.52 -16.01 26.64
C TYR A 3 -21.37 -16.13 25.60
N ILE A 4 -20.31 -15.34 25.76
CA ILE A 4 -19.05 -15.57 25.05
C ILE A 4 -18.47 -16.90 25.56
N LYS A 5 -18.49 -17.93 24.71
CA LYS A 5 -18.17 -19.31 25.12
C LYS A 5 -16.66 -19.57 25.16
N GLU A 6 -15.89 -18.82 24.37
CA GLU A 6 -14.44 -19.03 24.16
C GLU A 6 -13.71 -17.68 24.22
N ASP A 7 -12.40 -17.71 24.43
CA ASP A 7 -11.59 -16.50 24.51
C ASP A 7 -11.49 -15.81 23.14
N PRO A 8 -11.80 -14.51 23.04
CA PRO A 8 -11.73 -13.78 21.78
C PRO A 8 -10.33 -13.74 21.21
N PHE A 9 -10.22 -13.76 19.88
CA PHE A 9 -8.92 -13.64 19.20
C PHE A 9 -8.63 -12.19 18.87
N ILE A 10 -8.11 -11.48 19.86
CA ILE A 10 -7.81 -10.05 19.79
C ILE A 10 -6.38 -9.76 20.27
N HIS A 11 -5.88 -8.57 19.95
CA HIS A 11 -4.68 -7.99 20.55
C HIS A 11 -5.02 -6.65 21.18
N LEU A 12 -4.76 -6.51 22.47
CA LEU A 12 -5.00 -5.28 23.23
C LEU A 12 -3.76 -4.39 23.19
N PHE A 13 -3.94 -3.10 22.89
CA PHE A 13 -2.90 -2.11 22.96
C PHE A 13 -3.45 -0.76 23.38
N GLN A 14 -2.56 0.17 23.73
CA GLN A 14 -2.93 1.54 24.15
C GLN A 14 -1.99 2.56 23.53
N THR A 15 -2.54 3.76 23.31
CA THR A 15 -1.82 4.99 22.98
C THR A 15 -2.21 6.07 23.99
N PRO A 16 -1.54 7.23 24.03
CA PRO A 16 -2.01 8.35 24.86
C PRO A 16 -3.44 8.81 24.54
N LEU A 17 -3.96 8.53 23.35
CA LEU A 17 -5.33 8.89 22.91
C LEU A 17 -6.40 7.90 23.37
N GLY A 18 -6.04 6.74 23.90
CA GLY A 18 -7.02 5.78 24.40
C GLY A 18 -6.58 4.32 24.38
N TYR A 19 -7.57 3.47 24.54
CA TYR A 19 -7.45 2.02 24.62
C TYR A 19 -8.08 1.37 23.40
N TYR A 20 -7.43 0.33 22.88
CA TYR A 20 -7.83 -0.30 21.62
C TYR A 20 -7.68 -1.81 21.69
N PHE A 21 -8.42 -2.49 20.84
CA PHE A 21 -8.08 -3.85 20.46
C PHE A 21 -8.08 -3.99 18.93
N TYR A 22 -7.15 -4.83 18.45
CA TYR A 22 -7.19 -5.34 17.10
C TYR A 22 -7.95 -6.67 17.09
N ASP A 23 -9.04 -6.73 16.34
CA ASP A 23 -9.81 -7.95 16.13
C ASP A 23 -9.21 -8.74 14.96
N VAL A 24 -8.62 -9.89 15.28
CA VAL A 24 -7.91 -10.71 14.28
C VAL A 24 -8.90 -11.35 13.30
N ASN A 25 -10.13 -11.59 13.72
CA ASN A 25 -11.16 -12.16 12.87
C ASN A 25 -11.67 -11.19 11.81
N THR A 26 -11.93 -9.96 12.21
CA THR A 26 -12.49 -8.93 11.31
C THR A 26 -11.45 -8.05 10.64
N ASN A 27 -10.19 -8.10 11.09
CA ASN A 27 -9.09 -7.24 10.67
C ASN A 27 -9.37 -5.74 10.95
N GLN A 28 -9.90 -5.43 12.11
CA GLN A 28 -10.26 -4.07 12.50
C GLN A 28 -9.59 -3.66 13.80
N ILE A 29 -9.20 -2.39 13.91
CA ILE A 29 -8.78 -1.75 15.16
C ILE A 29 -9.98 -1.00 15.72
N VAL A 30 -10.35 -1.28 16.95
CA VAL A 30 -11.53 -0.73 17.61
C VAL A 30 -11.13 0.01 18.88
N LYS A 31 -11.56 1.26 19.01
CA LYS A 31 -11.41 2.06 20.24
C LYS A 31 -12.40 1.60 21.31
N ILE A 32 -11.95 1.49 22.55
CA ILE A 32 -12.75 1.03 23.69
C ILE A 32 -12.48 1.89 24.94
N THR A 33 -13.37 1.79 25.93
CA THR A 33 -13.16 2.41 27.23
C THR A 33 -12.11 1.66 28.06
N SER A 34 -11.48 2.34 29.03
CA SER A 34 -10.56 1.69 29.99
C SER A 34 -11.19 0.51 30.72
N ASN A 35 -12.47 0.62 31.08
CA ASN A 35 -13.20 -0.45 31.76
C ASN A 35 -13.32 -1.70 30.87
N ILE A 36 -13.64 -1.54 29.60
CA ILE A 36 -13.70 -2.66 28.64
C ILE A 36 -12.30 -3.26 28.42
N TYR A 37 -11.28 -2.40 28.31
CA TYR A 37 -9.89 -2.84 28.17
C TYR A 37 -9.46 -3.74 29.35
N GLU A 38 -9.70 -3.31 30.58
CA GLU A 38 -9.41 -4.09 31.79
C GLU A 38 -10.23 -5.41 31.85
N CYS A 39 -11.50 -5.35 31.46
CA CYS A 39 -12.33 -6.55 31.39
C CYS A 39 -11.80 -7.57 30.37
N LEU A 40 -11.36 -7.11 29.20
CA LEU A 40 -10.81 -7.99 28.17
C LEU A 40 -9.40 -8.49 28.52
N GLN A 41 -8.58 -7.68 29.20
CA GLN A 41 -7.24 -8.05 29.65
C GLN A 41 -7.27 -9.13 30.74
N ASN A 42 -8.18 -9.03 31.69
CA ASN A 42 -8.24 -9.91 32.84
C ASN A 42 -9.08 -11.18 32.62
N LEU A 43 -9.79 -11.29 31.47
CA LEU A 43 -10.70 -12.40 31.14
C LEU A 43 -11.58 -12.79 32.34
N MET A 44 -12.08 -11.79 33.12
CA MET A 44 -12.83 -12.01 34.34
C MET A 44 -14.12 -12.78 34.04
N PRO A 45 -14.54 -13.75 34.91
CA PRO A 45 -15.79 -14.47 34.72
C PRO A 45 -17.01 -13.56 34.57
N ASN A 46 -16.97 -12.36 35.15
CA ASN A 46 -18.04 -11.34 35.06
C ASN A 46 -17.94 -10.49 33.76
N SER A 47 -16.81 -10.46 33.05
CA SER A 47 -16.67 -9.70 31.78
C SER A 47 -17.56 -10.27 30.68
N LYS A 48 -17.82 -11.57 30.70
CA LYS A 48 -18.72 -12.26 29.75
C LYS A 48 -20.18 -11.78 29.81
N ASN A 49 -20.59 -11.02 30.84
CA ASN A 49 -21.94 -10.47 31.02
C ASN A 49 -21.98 -8.93 30.91
N ASN A 50 -20.88 -8.28 30.62
CA ASN A 50 -20.84 -6.83 30.40
C ASN A 50 -21.67 -6.49 29.15
N ALA A 51 -22.64 -5.57 29.28
CA ALA A 51 -23.55 -5.21 28.20
C ALA A 51 -22.84 -4.61 26.98
N GLU A 52 -21.74 -3.85 27.18
CA GLU A 52 -20.95 -3.27 26.11
C GLU A 52 -20.13 -4.34 25.35
N ILE A 53 -19.55 -5.32 26.08
CA ILE A 53 -18.87 -6.46 25.47
C ILE A 53 -19.85 -7.32 24.66
N LEU A 54 -21.07 -7.49 25.15
CA LEU A 54 -22.11 -8.20 24.42
C LEU A 54 -22.51 -7.49 23.13
N LYS A 55 -22.58 -6.14 23.14
CA LYS A 55 -22.83 -5.36 21.92
C LYS A 55 -21.72 -5.54 20.90
N LEU A 56 -20.44 -5.45 21.31
CA LEU A 56 -19.32 -5.72 20.40
C LEU A 56 -19.41 -7.11 19.75
N TYR A 57 -19.81 -8.11 20.55
CA TYR A 57 -20.02 -9.47 20.02
C TYR A 57 -21.21 -9.55 19.05
N GLU A 58 -22.30 -8.84 19.31
CA GLU A 58 -23.47 -8.76 18.43
C GLU A 58 -23.15 -8.05 17.11
N CYS A 59 -22.24 -7.08 17.14
CA CYS A 59 -21.68 -6.43 15.94
C CYS A 59 -20.69 -7.33 15.16
N GLY A 60 -20.49 -8.59 15.56
CA GLY A 60 -19.63 -9.56 14.88
C GLY A 60 -18.16 -9.53 15.30
N LEU A 61 -17.79 -8.69 16.27
CA LEU A 61 -16.44 -8.61 16.86
C LEU A 61 -16.23 -9.67 17.94
N LEU A 62 -15.01 -9.73 18.49
CA LEU A 62 -14.63 -10.61 19.61
C LEU A 62 -14.87 -12.11 19.37
N LYS A 63 -14.80 -12.55 18.12
CA LYS A 63 -14.88 -13.97 17.77
C LYS A 63 -13.63 -14.72 18.20
N SER A 64 -13.79 -15.99 18.55
CA SER A 64 -12.71 -16.88 18.99
C SER A 64 -12.07 -17.71 17.89
N ASN A 65 -12.52 -17.54 16.64
CA ASN A 65 -12.06 -18.34 15.51
C ASN A 65 -10.53 -18.28 15.36
N ARG A 66 -9.95 -19.43 15.08
CA ARG A 66 -8.51 -19.61 14.81
C ARG A 66 -8.31 -20.33 13.49
N VAL A 67 -7.20 -20.04 12.84
CA VAL A 67 -6.76 -20.81 11.67
C VAL A 67 -6.54 -22.25 12.10
N GLN A 68 -7.21 -23.21 11.46
CA GLN A 68 -7.10 -24.63 11.79
C GLN A 68 -5.92 -25.28 11.07
N LYS A 69 -5.67 -24.88 9.83
CA LYS A 69 -4.59 -25.41 9.02
C LYS A 69 -3.78 -24.26 8.42
N VAL A 70 -2.47 -24.31 8.65
CA VAL A 70 -1.52 -23.38 8.03
C VAL A 70 -1.07 -23.98 6.71
N ASN A 71 -1.43 -23.34 5.59
CA ASN A 71 -1.07 -23.80 4.26
C ASN A 71 -1.15 -22.64 3.26
N HIS A 72 -0.13 -22.53 2.41
CA HIS A 72 -0.13 -21.51 1.37
C HIS A 72 -0.98 -21.95 0.18
N PRO A 73 -1.84 -21.09 -0.43
CA PRO A 73 -2.71 -21.41 -1.56
C PRO A 73 -1.96 -21.99 -2.77
N TYR A 74 -0.74 -21.51 -2.99
CA TYR A 74 0.12 -22.01 -4.08
C TYR A 74 0.70 -23.41 -3.86
N THR A 75 0.46 -24.06 -2.72
CA THR A 75 1.04 -25.38 -2.42
C THR A 75 0.73 -26.41 -3.50
N GLU A 76 -0.53 -26.50 -3.92
CA GLU A 76 -0.98 -27.42 -4.96
C GLU A 76 -0.64 -26.92 -6.37
N LEU A 77 -0.45 -25.62 -6.54
CA LEU A 77 -0.13 -24.98 -7.81
C LEU A 77 1.39 -24.95 -8.11
N LEU A 78 2.24 -25.23 -7.11
CA LEU A 78 3.69 -25.15 -7.26
C LEU A 78 4.25 -25.89 -8.47
N PRO A 79 3.88 -27.17 -8.75
CA PRO A 79 4.44 -27.89 -9.89
C PRO A 79 4.16 -27.20 -11.23
N TYR A 80 3.00 -26.57 -11.37
CA TYR A 80 2.61 -25.84 -12.57
C TYR A 80 3.33 -24.49 -12.64
N ALA A 81 3.37 -23.74 -11.54
CA ALA A 81 4.02 -22.43 -11.49
C ALA A 81 5.54 -22.52 -11.71
N LEU A 82 6.21 -23.50 -11.13
CA LEU A 82 7.64 -23.76 -11.33
C LEU A 82 7.93 -24.15 -12.79
N LYS A 83 6.99 -24.78 -13.48
CA LYS A 83 7.17 -25.20 -14.87
C LYS A 83 7.04 -24.05 -15.87
N SER A 84 6.24 -23.01 -15.58
CA SER A 84 5.84 -22.03 -16.61
C SER A 84 5.89 -20.56 -16.20
N LYS A 85 6.10 -20.24 -14.92
CA LYS A 85 5.96 -18.87 -14.39
C LYS A 85 7.21 -18.31 -13.73
N VAL A 86 8.39 -18.90 -13.92
CA VAL A 86 9.66 -18.32 -13.45
C VAL A 86 9.83 -16.95 -14.07
N HIS A 87 10.05 -15.92 -13.21
CA HIS A 87 9.98 -14.55 -13.65
C HIS A 87 11.33 -13.84 -13.66
N ILE A 88 12.08 -13.94 -12.55
CA ILE A 88 13.38 -13.29 -12.38
C ILE A 88 14.45 -14.34 -12.20
N LEU A 89 15.41 -14.39 -13.12
CA LEU A 89 16.65 -15.17 -12.98
C LEU A 89 17.76 -14.27 -12.45
N ILE A 90 18.36 -14.64 -11.33
CA ILE A 90 19.51 -13.95 -10.74
C ILE A 90 20.74 -14.84 -10.89
N LEU A 91 21.74 -14.38 -11.66
CA LEU A 91 22.98 -15.09 -11.90
C LEU A 91 24.06 -14.60 -10.96
N GLN A 92 24.59 -15.47 -10.11
CA GLN A 92 25.83 -15.18 -9.36
C GLN A 92 27.04 -15.39 -10.29
N VAL A 93 27.39 -14.35 -11.04
CA VAL A 93 28.48 -14.45 -12.01
C VAL A 93 29.84 -14.65 -11.35
N THR A 94 30.02 -14.14 -10.12
CA THR A 94 31.22 -14.33 -9.34
C THR A 94 30.96 -14.22 -7.83
N GLN A 95 31.77 -14.89 -7.03
CA GLN A 95 31.85 -14.67 -5.57
C GLN A 95 33.02 -13.75 -5.19
N ASN A 96 33.88 -13.41 -6.16
CA ASN A 96 34.97 -12.49 -5.96
C ASN A 96 34.49 -11.03 -5.96
N CYS A 97 35.19 -10.19 -5.22
CA CYS A 97 34.95 -8.75 -5.15
C CYS A 97 36.27 -8.01 -4.98
N ASN A 98 36.37 -6.84 -5.59
CA ASN A 98 37.50 -5.93 -5.42
C ASN A 98 37.40 -5.08 -4.13
N LEU A 99 36.28 -5.21 -3.36
CA LEU A 99 36.13 -4.62 -2.04
C LEU A 99 36.05 -5.67 -0.93
N ARG A 100 36.30 -5.25 0.32
CA ARG A 100 36.13 -6.04 1.55
C ARG A 100 35.27 -5.29 2.57
N CYS A 101 33.98 -5.11 2.22
CA CYS A 101 33.04 -4.43 3.12
C CYS A 101 32.84 -5.25 4.41
N GLU A 102 32.94 -4.60 5.59
CA GLU A 102 32.90 -5.25 6.90
C GLU A 102 31.59 -6.03 7.13
N TYR A 103 30.47 -5.51 6.70
CA TYR A 103 29.12 -6.10 6.85
C TYR A 103 28.72 -7.00 5.67
N CYS A 104 29.60 -7.25 4.71
CA CYS A 104 29.25 -8.03 3.53
C CYS A 104 29.16 -9.53 3.86
N LEU A 105 28.11 -10.17 3.36
CA LEU A 105 27.88 -11.61 3.50
C LEU A 105 29.05 -12.42 2.91
N TYR A 106 29.73 -11.91 1.89
CA TYR A 106 30.89 -12.57 1.24
C TYR A 106 32.23 -12.25 1.87
N SER A 107 32.33 -11.33 2.82
CA SER A 107 33.60 -10.93 3.46
C SER A 107 34.01 -11.76 4.67
N GLY A 108 33.19 -12.76 5.04
CA GLY A 108 33.51 -13.65 6.17
C GLY A 108 33.11 -13.12 7.56
N GLY A 109 32.40 -11.99 7.65
CA GLY A 109 31.82 -11.43 8.87
C GLY A 109 30.64 -12.22 9.44
N TYR A 110 30.17 -13.26 8.72
CA TYR A 110 29.04 -14.11 9.10
C TYR A 110 29.48 -15.56 9.32
N LYS A 111 28.73 -16.29 10.14
CA LYS A 111 28.97 -17.72 10.41
C LYS A 111 28.58 -18.60 9.23
N THR A 112 27.66 -18.16 8.43
CA THR A 112 26.97 -18.89 7.36
C THR A 112 27.57 -18.69 5.97
N ARG A 113 28.52 -17.77 5.80
CA ARG A 113 29.20 -17.50 4.52
C ARG A 113 30.69 -17.25 4.68
N LYS A 114 31.45 -17.63 3.67
CA LYS A 114 32.88 -17.40 3.58
C LYS A 114 33.22 -16.76 2.25
N HIS A 115 34.24 -15.94 2.23
CA HIS A 115 34.82 -15.43 0.98
C HIS A 115 35.35 -16.60 0.13
N GLN A 116 35.00 -16.60 -1.14
CA GLN A 116 35.47 -17.55 -2.14
C GLN A 116 35.77 -16.81 -3.44
N ASN A 117 36.66 -17.37 -4.26
CA ASN A 117 37.08 -16.79 -5.53
C ASN A 117 36.47 -17.52 -6.73
N LYS A 118 35.26 -18.07 -6.53
CA LYS A 118 34.56 -18.79 -7.59
C LYS A 118 33.99 -17.85 -8.63
N ARG A 119 34.02 -18.29 -9.90
CA ARG A 119 33.45 -17.59 -11.04
C ARG A 119 32.51 -18.54 -11.79
N MET A 120 31.38 -18.03 -12.27
CA MET A 120 30.50 -18.79 -13.12
C MET A 120 31.13 -18.95 -14.52
N ASN A 121 31.14 -20.16 -15.05
CA ASN A 121 31.56 -20.37 -16.42
C ASN A 121 30.40 -20.17 -17.42
N LEU A 122 30.72 -19.92 -18.67
CA LEU A 122 29.72 -19.65 -19.72
C LEU A 122 28.73 -20.80 -19.93
N ILE A 123 29.17 -22.05 -19.73
CA ILE A 123 28.30 -23.24 -19.87
C ILE A 123 27.21 -23.22 -18.82
N THR A 124 27.57 -22.93 -17.57
CA THR A 124 26.61 -22.79 -16.44
C THR A 124 25.65 -21.61 -16.67
N ALA A 125 26.20 -20.47 -17.12
CA ALA A 125 25.39 -19.28 -17.42
C ALA A 125 24.36 -19.56 -18.53
N LYS A 126 24.77 -20.17 -19.64
CA LYS A 126 23.86 -20.57 -20.73
C LYS A 126 22.83 -21.60 -20.26
N ALA A 127 23.23 -22.56 -19.43
CA ALA A 127 22.29 -23.52 -18.85
C ALA A 127 21.21 -22.85 -17.99
N ALA A 128 21.58 -21.83 -17.20
CA ALA A 128 20.63 -21.05 -16.38
C ALA A 128 19.66 -20.24 -17.26
N ILE A 129 20.14 -19.64 -18.35
CA ILE A 129 19.28 -18.88 -19.29
C ILE A 129 18.34 -19.83 -20.04
N ASN A 130 18.81 -21.01 -20.46
CA ASN A 130 17.96 -22.06 -21.04
C ASN A 130 16.91 -22.54 -20.03
N PHE A 131 17.28 -22.64 -18.74
CA PHE A 131 16.37 -23.00 -17.67
C PHE A 131 15.25 -21.94 -17.52
N LEU A 132 15.59 -20.67 -17.51
CA LEU A 132 14.60 -19.57 -17.50
C LEU A 132 13.68 -19.71 -18.72
N LYS A 133 14.23 -19.84 -19.93
CA LYS A 133 13.42 -20.01 -21.15
C LYS A 133 12.40 -21.14 -21.04
N SER A 134 12.84 -22.32 -20.56
CA SER A 134 12.00 -23.51 -20.44
C SER A 134 10.95 -23.42 -19.33
N HIS A 135 11.16 -22.57 -18.30
CA HIS A 135 10.29 -22.44 -17.14
C HIS A 135 9.50 -21.12 -17.08
N SER A 136 9.50 -20.33 -18.17
CA SER A 136 8.82 -19.03 -18.26
C SER A 136 7.84 -18.95 -19.43
N SER A 137 7.28 -20.08 -19.89
CA SER A 137 6.43 -20.11 -21.10
C SER A 137 5.19 -19.20 -21.01
N GLU A 138 4.64 -19.00 -19.81
CA GLU A 138 3.48 -18.12 -19.56
C GLU A 138 3.86 -16.66 -19.25
N LYS A 139 5.15 -16.30 -19.32
CA LYS A 139 5.61 -14.93 -19.12
C LYS A 139 5.97 -14.28 -20.44
N ARG A 140 5.34 -13.15 -20.77
CA ARG A 140 5.75 -12.31 -21.91
C ARG A 140 7.06 -11.58 -21.61
N LYS A 141 7.20 -11.06 -20.38
CA LYS A 141 8.38 -10.35 -19.88
C LYS A 141 9.10 -11.20 -18.84
N VAL A 142 10.44 -11.24 -18.93
CA VAL A 142 11.32 -11.92 -17.97
C VAL A 142 12.47 -10.97 -17.58
N TYR A 143 13.06 -11.25 -16.43
CA TYR A 143 14.15 -10.45 -15.90
C TYR A 143 15.41 -11.30 -15.74
N ILE A 144 16.56 -10.77 -16.13
CA ILE A 144 17.87 -11.38 -15.88
C ILE A 144 18.70 -10.40 -15.07
N ALA A 145 19.00 -10.76 -13.81
CA ALA A 145 19.78 -9.97 -12.90
C ALA A 145 21.18 -10.53 -12.72
N PHE A 146 22.20 -9.68 -12.78
CA PHE A 146 23.58 -10.05 -12.52
C PHE A 146 23.97 -9.62 -11.10
N TYR A 147 24.47 -10.59 -10.35
CA TYR A 147 24.76 -10.45 -8.93
C TYR A 147 26.03 -11.20 -8.52
N GLY A 148 26.45 -11.03 -7.25
CA GLY A 148 27.59 -11.78 -6.69
C GLY A 148 28.43 -10.95 -5.72
N GLY A 149 29.77 -11.12 -5.79
CA GLY A 149 30.71 -10.22 -5.12
C GLY A 149 30.69 -8.86 -5.80
N GLU A 150 31.43 -8.70 -6.90
CA GLU A 150 31.30 -7.59 -7.83
C GLU A 150 31.11 -8.14 -9.25
N PRO A 151 29.89 -8.09 -9.78
CA PRO A 151 29.58 -8.71 -11.07
C PRO A 151 30.34 -8.08 -12.25
N LEU A 152 30.71 -6.80 -12.19
CA LEU A 152 31.49 -6.15 -13.26
C LEU A 152 32.92 -6.68 -13.40
N LEU A 153 33.43 -7.48 -12.45
CA LEU A 153 34.68 -8.25 -12.66
C LEU A 153 34.54 -9.33 -13.74
N GLU A 154 33.30 -9.72 -14.06
CA GLU A 154 32.99 -10.72 -15.09
C GLU A 154 32.18 -10.08 -16.24
N PHE A 155 32.56 -8.86 -16.64
CA PHE A 155 31.84 -8.08 -17.64
C PHE A 155 31.71 -8.79 -18.98
N GLU A 156 32.76 -9.46 -19.47
CA GLU A 156 32.72 -10.26 -20.70
C GLU A 156 31.68 -11.40 -20.62
N LEU A 157 31.57 -12.08 -19.46
CA LEU A 157 30.53 -13.09 -19.25
C LEU A 157 29.12 -12.48 -19.29
N ILE A 158 28.93 -11.28 -18.72
CA ILE A 158 27.66 -10.56 -18.77
C ILE A 158 27.26 -10.25 -20.21
N GLN A 159 28.17 -9.73 -21.04
CA GLN A 159 27.94 -9.46 -22.45
C GLN A 159 27.54 -10.75 -23.21
N GLN A 160 28.24 -11.85 -22.96
CA GLN A 160 27.92 -13.15 -23.55
C GLN A 160 26.55 -13.69 -23.10
N CYS A 161 26.12 -13.42 -21.85
CA CYS A 161 24.80 -13.79 -21.34
C CYS A 161 23.69 -13.01 -22.04
N VAL A 162 23.87 -11.68 -22.19
CA VAL A 162 22.89 -10.80 -22.84
C VAL A 162 22.68 -11.24 -24.29
N CYS A 163 23.77 -11.31 -25.06
CA CYS A 163 23.74 -11.74 -26.45
C CYS A 163 23.08 -13.15 -26.60
N TYR A 164 23.42 -14.06 -25.70
CA TYR A 164 22.82 -15.41 -25.73
C TYR A 164 21.32 -15.38 -25.41
N ALA A 165 20.89 -14.63 -24.40
CA ALA A 165 19.49 -14.53 -23.98
C ALA A 165 18.60 -13.93 -25.09
N GLU A 166 19.05 -12.85 -25.72
CA GLU A 166 18.37 -12.21 -26.85
C GLU A 166 18.23 -13.15 -28.06
N ASN A 167 19.29 -13.91 -28.35
CA ASN A 167 19.27 -14.85 -29.47
C ASN A 167 18.29 -16.02 -29.25
N ILE A 168 18.22 -16.56 -28.03
CA ILE A 168 17.35 -17.74 -27.77
C ILE A 168 15.92 -17.40 -27.38
N MET A 169 15.63 -16.17 -26.98
CA MET A 169 14.30 -15.72 -26.54
C MET A 169 13.81 -14.47 -27.30
N PRO A 170 13.82 -14.48 -28.66
CA PRO A 170 13.46 -13.29 -29.45
C PRO A 170 11.99 -12.87 -29.28
N ASP A 171 11.14 -13.78 -28.80
CA ASP A 171 9.69 -13.52 -28.58
C ASP A 171 9.37 -12.97 -27.19
N LYS A 172 10.39 -12.79 -26.34
CA LYS A 172 10.22 -12.28 -24.97
C LYS A 172 10.79 -10.89 -24.83
N GLU A 173 10.12 -10.06 -24.04
CA GLU A 173 10.70 -8.84 -23.48
C GLU A 173 11.65 -9.22 -22.34
N ILE A 174 12.93 -8.89 -22.47
CA ILE A 174 13.95 -9.18 -21.46
C ILE A 174 14.41 -7.87 -20.84
N GLU A 175 14.25 -7.74 -19.52
CA GLU A 175 14.82 -6.62 -18.76
C GLU A 175 16.06 -7.08 -18.01
N TYR A 176 17.14 -6.36 -18.18
CA TYR A 176 18.42 -6.64 -17.52
C TYR A 176 18.60 -5.77 -16.28
N SER A 177 19.19 -6.33 -15.24
CA SER A 177 19.57 -5.57 -14.05
C SER A 177 20.90 -6.02 -13.48
N ILE A 178 21.60 -5.08 -12.82
CA ILE A 178 22.89 -5.34 -12.18
C ILE A 178 22.96 -4.64 -10.84
N THR A 179 23.49 -5.33 -9.82
CA THR A 179 23.85 -4.70 -8.56
C THR A 179 25.35 -4.65 -8.41
N THR A 180 25.92 -3.45 -8.39
CA THR A 180 27.37 -3.21 -8.41
C THR A 180 27.80 -2.31 -7.26
N ASN A 181 29.07 -2.41 -6.87
CA ASN A 181 29.68 -1.43 -5.96
C ASN A 181 30.08 -0.12 -6.69
N GLY A 182 29.90 -0.03 -8.00
CA GLY A 182 30.09 1.17 -8.81
C GLY A 182 31.54 1.55 -9.10
N THR A 183 32.54 0.86 -8.54
CA THR A 183 33.96 1.21 -8.72
C THR A 183 34.47 0.96 -10.14
N LEU A 184 33.85 0.02 -10.86
CA LEU A 184 34.23 -0.39 -12.22
C LEU A 184 33.36 0.24 -13.32
N LEU A 185 32.47 1.17 -13.00
CA LEU A 185 31.62 1.89 -13.96
C LEU A 185 32.49 2.89 -14.77
N ASN A 186 33.31 2.37 -15.71
CA ASN A 186 34.03 3.16 -16.68
C ASN A 186 33.15 3.47 -17.91
N GLU A 187 33.69 4.23 -18.86
CA GLU A 187 32.96 4.66 -20.05
C GLU A 187 32.43 3.50 -20.90
N GLU A 188 33.25 2.51 -21.18
CA GLU A 188 32.89 1.33 -21.98
C GLU A 188 31.73 0.53 -21.33
N ILE A 189 31.81 0.32 -20.02
CA ILE A 189 30.78 -0.42 -19.28
C ILE A 189 29.49 0.38 -19.24
N ILE A 190 29.56 1.70 -18.97
CA ILE A 190 28.39 2.57 -18.96
C ILE A 190 27.67 2.57 -20.31
N GLU A 191 28.42 2.73 -21.41
CA GLU A 191 27.87 2.70 -22.78
C GLU A 191 27.09 1.40 -23.03
N TYR A 192 27.69 0.26 -22.72
CA TYR A 192 27.06 -1.03 -22.90
C TYR A 192 25.77 -1.17 -22.04
N LEU A 193 25.82 -0.75 -20.77
CA LEU A 193 24.67 -0.84 -19.88
C LEU A 193 23.51 0.08 -20.34
N VAL A 194 23.85 1.24 -20.93
CA VAL A 194 22.86 2.16 -21.51
C VAL A 194 22.26 1.57 -22.79
N GLU A 195 23.09 1.02 -23.70
CA GLU A 195 22.64 0.42 -24.95
C GLU A 195 21.62 -0.71 -24.73
N HIS A 196 21.80 -1.50 -23.66
CA HIS A 196 20.91 -2.62 -23.32
C HIS A 196 19.86 -2.29 -22.24
N ASP A 197 19.56 -1.01 -21.96
CA ASP A 197 18.57 -0.49 -20.99
C ASP A 197 18.67 -1.16 -19.60
N PHE A 198 19.87 -1.41 -19.10
CA PHE A 198 20.07 -2.02 -17.78
C PHE A 198 19.49 -1.17 -16.65
N LYS A 199 18.80 -1.80 -15.69
CA LYS A 199 18.49 -1.21 -14.39
C LYS A 199 19.69 -1.43 -13.46
N ILE A 200 20.33 -0.35 -13.06
CA ILE A 200 21.62 -0.36 -12.36
C ILE A 200 21.41 0.01 -10.91
N THR A 201 21.69 -0.92 -10.00
CA THR A 201 21.64 -0.64 -8.56
C THR A 201 23.08 -0.43 -8.06
N VAL A 202 23.40 0.80 -7.66
CA VAL A 202 24.71 1.15 -7.11
C VAL A 202 24.68 1.14 -5.60
N SER A 203 25.66 0.47 -4.99
CA SER A 203 25.81 0.37 -3.54
C SER A 203 26.56 1.58 -2.98
N ILE A 204 25.87 2.43 -2.19
CA ILE A 204 26.47 3.59 -1.51
C ILE A 204 25.80 3.82 -0.16
N ASP A 205 26.56 3.95 0.92
CA ASP A 205 26.02 3.92 2.29
C ASP A 205 25.78 5.29 2.92
N GLY A 206 26.18 6.35 2.26
CA GLY A 206 26.09 7.73 2.76
C GLY A 206 27.30 8.57 2.35
N PRO A 207 27.60 9.67 3.07
CA PRO A 207 28.77 10.50 2.82
C PRO A 207 30.07 9.73 3.02
N LYS A 208 31.19 10.32 2.56
CA LYS A 208 32.50 9.66 2.52
C LYS A 208 32.91 9.02 3.84
N GLU A 209 32.72 9.73 4.93
CA GLU A 209 33.12 9.29 6.29
C GLU A 209 32.34 8.05 6.75
N VAL A 210 31.08 7.93 6.32
CA VAL A 210 30.20 6.77 6.62
C VAL A 210 30.53 5.61 5.67
N HIS A 211 30.62 5.90 4.37
CA HIS A 211 30.83 4.90 3.33
C HIS A 211 32.21 4.24 3.44
N ASP A 212 33.26 5.04 3.50
CA ASP A 212 34.65 4.56 3.48
C ASP A 212 35.07 3.86 4.76
N ARG A 213 34.30 3.95 5.84
CA ARG A 213 34.58 3.18 7.06
C ARG A 213 34.43 1.67 6.86
N SER A 214 33.42 1.28 6.09
CA SER A 214 33.09 -0.12 5.88
C SER A 214 33.46 -0.68 4.52
N ARG A 215 33.65 0.17 3.50
CA ARG A 215 33.86 -0.25 2.10
C ARG A 215 35.26 0.10 1.60
N HIS A 216 36.19 -0.81 1.82
CA HIS A 216 37.58 -0.65 1.42
C HIS A 216 37.95 -1.54 0.23
N PHE A 217 38.89 -1.11 -0.57
CA PHE A 217 39.53 -1.98 -1.56
C PHE A 217 40.28 -3.13 -0.90
N VAL A 218 40.39 -4.24 -1.62
CA VAL A 218 41.16 -5.42 -1.19
C VAL A 218 42.59 -5.02 -0.89
N ASP A 219 43.14 -5.54 0.22
CA ASP A 219 44.52 -5.33 0.65
C ASP A 219 44.92 -3.85 0.84
N SER A 220 43.95 -2.98 1.14
CA SER A 220 44.14 -1.54 1.29
C SER A 220 43.13 -0.97 2.28
N ASP A 221 43.52 0.07 3.00
CA ASP A 221 42.62 0.90 3.82
C ASP A 221 42.00 2.06 3.02
N ILE A 222 42.15 2.05 1.68
CA ILE A 222 41.59 3.07 0.80
C ILE A 222 40.11 2.78 0.59
N GLY A 223 39.24 3.75 0.94
CA GLY A 223 37.81 3.69 0.72
C GLY A 223 37.42 3.80 -0.76
N SER A 224 36.23 3.39 -1.09
CA SER A 224 35.76 3.33 -2.48
C SER A 224 34.93 4.57 -2.91
N PHE A 225 34.59 5.46 -1.98
CA PHE A 225 33.66 6.57 -2.19
C PHE A 225 34.06 7.49 -3.38
N ASP A 226 35.31 7.98 -3.38
CA ASP A 226 35.72 8.95 -4.39
C ASP A 226 35.67 8.39 -5.82
N VAL A 227 36.00 7.10 -5.98
CA VAL A 227 35.93 6.42 -7.26
C VAL A 227 34.48 6.29 -7.73
N ILE A 228 33.58 5.88 -6.83
CA ILE A 228 32.15 5.72 -7.14
C ILE A 228 31.55 7.08 -7.52
N MET A 229 31.78 8.11 -6.71
CA MET A 229 31.25 9.45 -6.98
C MET A 229 31.76 10.04 -8.30
N LYS A 230 33.01 9.80 -8.65
CA LYS A 230 33.56 10.18 -9.97
C LYS A 230 32.81 9.48 -11.10
N ASN A 231 32.60 8.19 -10.99
CA ASN A 231 31.93 7.38 -12.02
C ASN A 231 30.44 7.79 -12.16
N LEU A 232 29.72 7.99 -11.05
CA LEU A 232 28.33 8.45 -11.08
C LEU A 232 28.17 9.84 -11.68
N LYS A 233 29.05 10.80 -11.32
CA LYS A 233 29.05 12.15 -11.92
C LYS A 233 29.29 12.10 -13.41
N TYR A 234 30.21 11.24 -13.87
CA TYR A 234 30.46 11.03 -15.31
C TYR A 234 29.24 10.45 -16.00
N PHE A 235 28.61 9.41 -15.40
CA PHE A 235 27.45 8.76 -15.96
C PHE A 235 26.27 9.75 -16.11
N ARG A 236 25.92 10.48 -15.03
CA ARG A 236 24.83 11.47 -15.08
C ARG A 236 25.10 12.56 -16.11
N LYS A 237 26.33 13.08 -16.17
CA LYS A 237 26.72 14.13 -17.14
C LYS A 237 26.54 13.68 -18.58
N LYS A 238 26.85 12.40 -18.89
CA LYS A 238 26.83 11.90 -20.27
C LYS A 238 25.47 11.35 -20.70
N TYR A 239 24.69 10.79 -19.75
CA TYR A 239 23.44 10.08 -20.01
C TYR A 239 22.37 10.42 -18.96
N GLU A 240 22.03 11.70 -18.80
CA GLU A 240 21.17 12.20 -17.71
C GLU A 240 19.82 11.50 -17.64
N GLU A 241 19.06 11.43 -18.75
CA GLU A 241 17.75 10.78 -18.81
C GLU A 241 17.80 9.29 -18.43
N VAL A 242 18.83 8.57 -18.91
CA VAL A 242 19.00 7.15 -18.58
C VAL A 242 19.42 6.99 -17.13
N TYR A 243 20.28 7.89 -16.62
CA TYR A 243 20.67 7.89 -15.22
C TYR A 243 19.47 8.03 -14.29
N GLU A 244 18.62 9.02 -14.53
CA GLU A 244 17.43 9.28 -13.71
C GLU A 244 16.42 8.12 -13.76
N LYS A 245 16.22 7.52 -14.93
CA LYS A 245 15.29 6.40 -15.14
C LYS A 245 15.80 5.07 -14.59
N ASN A 246 17.11 4.78 -14.75
CA ASN A 246 17.65 3.43 -14.61
C ASN A 246 18.58 3.24 -13.42
N VAL A 247 19.16 4.32 -12.85
CA VAL A 247 20.06 4.21 -11.71
C VAL A 247 19.27 4.24 -10.40
N ARG A 248 19.53 3.28 -9.55
CA ARG A 248 18.95 3.12 -8.21
C ARG A 248 20.09 2.96 -7.22
N PHE A 249 19.80 3.22 -5.95
CA PHE A 249 20.78 3.11 -4.90
C PHE A 249 20.39 2.09 -3.85
N ASN A 250 21.38 1.32 -3.39
CA ASN A 250 21.24 0.42 -2.27
C ASN A 250 22.19 0.87 -1.17
N SER A 251 21.63 1.19 0.00
CA SER A 251 22.41 1.66 1.13
C SER A 251 22.24 0.74 2.34
N VAL A 252 23.35 0.40 2.96
CA VAL A 252 23.36 -0.25 4.28
C VAL A 252 23.58 0.82 5.34
N ILE A 253 22.50 1.18 6.03
CA ILE A 253 22.52 2.22 7.06
C ILE A 253 23.23 1.72 8.32
N SER A 254 24.28 2.43 8.71
CA SER A 254 24.92 2.24 10.01
C SER A 254 24.24 3.09 11.07
N THR A 255 23.74 2.45 12.12
CA THR A 255 23.10 3.13 13.26
C THR A 255 24.11 3.69 14.29
N GLU A 256 25.39 3.59 14.01
CA GLU A 256 26.47 4.16 14.83
C GLU A 256 26.67 5.65 14.56
N TYR A 257 26.23 6.15 13.39
CA TYR A 257 26.38 7.52 12.93
C TYR A 257 25.09 8.31 13.00
N ASN A 258 25.22 9.64 12.82
CA ASN A 258 24.08 10.53 12.79
C ASN A 258 23.19 10.24 11.57
N PHE A 259 21.90 10.14 11.81
CA PHE A 259 20.90 9.95 10.77
C PHE A 259 20.91 11.11 9.74
N SER A 260 20.98 12.35 10.25
CA SER A 260 20.92 13.58 9.44
C SER A 260 22.07 13.75 8.46
N CYS A 261 23.26 13.17 8.71
CA CYS A 261 24.38 13.28 7.77
C CYS A 261 24.11 12.45 6.50
N SER A 262 23.53 11.26 6.67
CA SER A 262 23.14 10.41 5.55
C SER A 262 21.92 10.98 4.80
N ASP A 263 20.94 11.54 5.51
CA ASP A 263 19.78 12.19 4.90
C ASP A 263 20.19 13.38 4.02
N ARG A 264 21.03 14.28 4.51
CA ARG A 264 21.55 15.39 3.70
C ARG A 264 22.30 14.94 2.45
N PHE A 265 23.12 13.90 2.59
CA PHE A 265 23.86 13.34 1.46
C PHE A 265 22.92 12.82 0.36
N PHE A 266 21.90 12.08 0.72
CA PHE A 266 20.94 11.55 -0.25
C PHE A 266 19.93 12.58 -0.79
N LYS A 267 19.90 13.80 -0.24
CA LYS A 267 19.15 14.94 -0.80
C LYS A 267 19.97 15.74 -1.83
N GLU A 268 21.27 15.43 -2.00
CA GLU A 268 22.08 16.07 -3.05
C GLU A 268 21.53 15.79 -4.45
N GLU A 269 21.82 16.70 -5.39
CA GLU A 269 21.29 16.64 -6.76
C GLU A 269 21.58 15.31 -7.47
N LEU A 270 22.71 14.67 -7.21
CA LEU A 270 23.10 13.40 -7.82
C LEU A 270 22.11 12.26 -7.47
N PHE A 271 21.42 12.36 -6.38
CA PHE A 271 20.50 11.35 -5.85
C PHE A 271 19.02 11.77 -5.90
N ARG A 272 18.76 13.02 -6.36
CA ARG A 272 17.38 13.54 -6.45
C ARG A 272 16.53 12.61 -7.30
N ASP A 273 15.30 12.36 -6.83
CA ASP A 273 14.29 11.52 -7.47
C ASP A 273 14.68 10.04 -7.66
N SER A 274 15.85 9.64 -7.15
CA SER A 274 16.30 8.26 -7.22
C SER A 274 15.51 7.32 -6.31
N ILE A 275 15.43 6.06 -6.73
CA ILE A 275 14.85 5.00 -5.90
C ILE A 275 15.94 4.46 -4.96
N PHE A 276 15.65 4.46 -3.67
CA PHE A 276 16.53 3.91 -2.64
C PHE A 276 15.98 2.59 -2.10
N SER A 277 16.87 1.62 -1.93
CA SER A 277 16.65 0.44 -1.09
C SER A 277 17.51 0.57 0.14
N LEU A 278 16.89 0.80 1.29
CA LEU A 278 17.57 0.98 2.56
C LEU A 278 17.52 -0.31 3.37
N SER A 279 18.62 -0.70 3.95
CA SER A 279 18.68 -1.86 4.82
C SER A 279 19.62 -1.62 6.00
N GLY A 280 19.22 -2.06 7.19
CA GLY A 280 20.13 -2.12 8.31
C GLY A 280 21.11 -3.31 8.20
N ILE A 281 22.23 -3.24 8.91
CA ILE A 281 23.18 -4.35 9.01
C ILE A 281 22.44 -5.56 9.60
N SER A 282 22.53 -6.70 8.91
CA SER A 282 21.89 -7.93 9.40
C SER A 282 22.62 -8.49 10.62
N GLU A 283 21.92 -8.61 11.75
CA GLU A 283 22.45 -9.26 12.95
C GLU A 283 22.35 -10.79 12.91
N SER A 284 21.55 -11.33 12.00
CA SER A 284 21.36 -12.77 11.87
C SER A 284 22.66 -13.45 11.46
N PHE A 285 23.18 -14.33 12.32
CA PHE A 285 24.44 -15.07 12.12
C PHE A 285 25.70 -14.19 11.98
N SER A 286 25.61 -12.87 12.26
CA SER A 286 26.77 -11.98 12.29
C SER A 286 27.72 -12.33 13.45
N LYS A 287 29.00 -12.15 13.20
CA LYS A 287 30.05 -12.24 14.24
C LYS A 287 30.18 -10.92 15.02
N HIS A 288 29.67 -9.84 14.50
CA HIS A 288 29.69 -8.50 15.07
C HIS A 288 28.30 -8.11 15.57
N LYS A 289 28.23 -7.33 16.64
CA LYS A 289 27.00 -6.74 17.15
C LYS A 289 26.86 -5.34 16.57
N ASN A 290 25.67 -4.99 16.13
CA ASN A 290 25.34 -3.61 15.76
C ASN A 290 25.28 -2.75 17.02
N VAL A 291 25.88 -1.57 16.94
CA VAL A 291 25.75 -0.52 17.93
C VAL A 291 24.75 0.50 17.40
N VAL A 292 23.82 0.92 18.24
CA VAL A 292 22.87 1.98 17.92
C VAL A 292 23.24 3.18 18.77
N SER A 293 23.58 4.31 18.16
CA SER A 293 23.87 5.53 18.90
C SER A 293 22.56 6.22 19.35
N SER A 294 22.59 6.83 20.54
CA SER A 294 21.44 7.62 21.03
C SER A 294 21.10 8.76 20.06
N GLN A 295 22.13 9.39 19.50
CA GLN A 295 21.95 10.47 18.54
C GLN A 295 21.23 10.02 17.25
N TYR A 296 21.55 8.81 16.76
CA TYR A 296 20.84 8.25 15.61
C TYR A 296 19.34 8.12 15.89
N ILE A 297 18.98 7.58 17.07
CA ILE A 297 17.58 7.42 17.47
C ILE A 297 16.89 8.78 17.59
N GLU A 298 17.55 9.74 18.21
CA GLU A 298 17.01 11.10 18.41
C GLU A 298 16.68 11.76 17.06
N GLU A 299 17.62 11.70 16.12
CA GLU A 299 17.45 12.32 14.79
C GLU A 299 16.42 11.55 13.95
N GLU A 300 16.44 10.19 13.96
CA GLU A 300 15.45 9.36 13.25
C GLU A 300 14.03 9.62 13.75
N GLN A 301 13.82 9.70 15.06
CA GLN A 301 12.50 9.96 15.65
C GLN A 301 12.02 11.40 15.35
N TYR A 302 12.93 12.37 15.27
CA TYR A 302 12.56 13.73 14.87
C TYR A 302 12.14 13.79 13.40
N GLU A 303 12.87 13.13 12.51
CA GLU A 303 12.49 13.07 11.10
C GLU A 303 11.18 12.25 10.90
N LEU A 304 10.94 11.24 11.74
CA LEU A 304 9.66 10.53 11.76
C LEU A 304 8.50 11.42 12.25
N PHE A 305 8.74 12.29 13.23
CA PHE A 305 7.78 13.31 13.65
C PHE A 305 7.46 14.29 12.50
N LYS A 306 8.48 14.74 11.75
CA LYS A 306 8.29 15.57 10.55
C LYS A 306 7.46 14.83 9.49
N LEU A 307 7.75 13.54 9.25
CA LEU A 307 6.94 12.73 8.36
C LEU A 307 5.47 12.69 8.79
N PHE A 308 5.19 12.50 10.07
CA PHE A 308 3.82 12.51 10.58
C PHE A 308 3.14 13.86 10.37
N LEU A 309 3.83 14.97 10.63
CA LEU A 309 3.32 16.32 10.38
C LEU A 309 3.01 16.59 8.91
N SER A 310 3.74 15.97 7.98
CA SER A 310 3.45 16.10 6.55
C SER A 310 2.07 15.52 6.15
N TYR A 311 1.59 14.50 6.87
CA TYR A 311 0.24 13.96 6.67
C TYR A 311 -0.90 14.89 7.16
N PHE A 312 -0.54 15.97 7.84
CA PHE A 312 -1.45 17.04 8.25
C PHE A 312 -1.19 18.35 7.50
N SER A 313 -0.43 18.27 6.39
CA SER A 313 -0.03 19.44 5.59
C SER A 313 0.65 20.54 6.40
N ARG A 314 1.34 20.16 7.51
CA ARG A 314 2.07 21.10 8.40
C ARG A 314 3.50 21.35 7.96
N ILE A 315 4.02 20.55 7.06
CA ILE A 315 5.35 20.62 6.45
C ILE A 315 5.30 20.08 5.04
N ASP A 316 6.08 20.66 4.11
CA ASP A 316 6.18 20.15 2.73
C ASP A 316 6.82 18.74 2.74
N SER A 317 6.27 17.83 1.96
CA SER A 317 6.81 16.48 1.79
C SER A 317 8.26 16.44 1.28
N LYS A 318 8.74 17.53 0.63
CA LYS A 318 10.14 17.70 0.20
C LYS A 318 11.11 17.83 1.37
N ASP A 319 10.63 18.33 2.53
CA ASP A 319 11.43 18.54 3.74
C ASP A 319 11.49 17.28 4.62
N VAL A 320 10.71 16.26 4.27
CA VAL A 320 10.77 14.96 4.94
C VAL A 320 12.02 14.18 4.50
N SER A 321 12.57 13.39 5.41
CA SER A 321 13.74 12.57 5.15
C SER A 321 13.50 11.51 4.05
N VAL A 322 14.41 11.48 3.08
CA VAL A 322 14.40 10.44 2.02
C VAL A 322 14.67 9.04 2.57
N LEU A 323 15.28 8.94 3.75
CA LEU A 323 15.56 7.66 4.43
C LEU A 323 14.29 7.03 5.00
N LEU A 324 13.20 7.79 5.17
CA LEU A 324 11.91 7.31 5.67
C LEU A 324 10.96 6.82 4.56
N LYS A 325 11.35 6.90 3.27
CA LYS A 325 10.51 6.44 2.14
C LYS A 325 10.03 4.98 2.28
N GLU A 326 10.84 4.10 2.86
CA GLU A 326 10.45 2.70 3.10
C GLU A 326 9.40 2.58 4.21
N TYR A 327 9.56 3.37 5.29
CA TYR A 327 8.58 3.45 6.37
C TYR A 327 7.25 4.03 5.87
N THR A 328 7.29 5.09 5.06
CA THR A 328 6.12 5.66 4.39
C THR A 328 5.36 4.62 3.58
N ARG A 329 6.07 3.87 2.71
CA ARG A 329 5.45 2.78 1.92
C ARG A 329 4.84 1.69 2.81
N HIS A 330 5.49 1.38 3.93
CA HIS A 330 4.98 0.40 4.88
C HIS A 330 3.66 0.87 5.53
N LEU A 331 3.59 2.13 5.98
CA LEU A 331 2.37 2.71 6.56
C LEU A 331 1.22 2.78 5.55
N ILE A 332 1.50 3.23 4.33
CA ILE A 332 0.50 3.29 3.24
C ILE A 332 -0.04 1.88 2.95
N GLY A 333 0.86 0.90 2.80
CA GLY A 333 0.44 -0.49 2.57
C GLY A 333 -0.34 -1.07 3.74
N PHE A 334 -0.03 -0.65 4.97
CA PHE A 334 -0.77 -1.06 6.16
C PHE A 334 -2.17 -0.42 6.19
N GLU A 335 -2.27 0.88 5.94
CA GLU A 335 -3.56 1.58 5.84
C GLU A 335 -4.47 0.91 4.80
N GLN A 336 -3.94 0.61 3.60
CA GLN A 336 -4.67 -0.08 2.54
C GLN A 336 -5.17 -1.46 3.01
N LYS A 337 -4.32 -2.23 3.67
CA LYS A 337 -4.71 -3.53 4.25
C LYS A 337 -5.82 -3.41 5.29
N MET A 338 -5.81 -2.37 6.12
CA MET A 338 -6.85 -2.14 7.12
C MET A 338 -8.18 -1.79 6.47
N LYS A 339 -8.16 -1.02 5.36
CA LYS A 339 -9.36 -0.64 4.61
C LYS A 339 -9.93 -1.83 3.80
N ASP A 340 -9.11 -2.51 3.04
CA ASP A 340 -9.56 -3.56 2.10
C ASP A 340 -9.67 -4.95 2.74
N GLY A 341 -9.02 -5.16 3.87
CA GLY A 341 -8.91 -6.45 4.53
C GLY A 341 -10.02 -6.76 5.52
N VAL A 342 -11.07 -5.93 5.60
CA VAL A 342 -12.22 -6.16 6.50
C VAL A 342 -12.96 -7.44 6.09
N ARG A 343 -13.25 -8.29 7.05
CA ARG A 343 -13.88 -9.60 6.84
C ARG A 343 -14.75 -9.99 8.01
N ASN A 344 -15.62 -10.98 7.82
CA ASN A 344 -16.52 -11.45 8.88
C ASN A 344 -15.86 -12.39 9.88
N GLU A 345 -14.92 -13.23 9.43
CA GLU A 345 -14.17 -14.17 10.26
C GLU A 345 -12.92 -14.72 9.55
N LEU A 346 -11.99 -15.26 10.33
CA LEU A 346 -10.82 -15.94 9.78
C LEU A 346 -11.20 -17.20 8.99
N PRO A 347 -10.56 -17.46 7.85
CA PRO A 347 -10.72 -18.72 7.15
C PRO A 347 -10.13 -19.89 7.95
N LYS A 348 -10.66 -21.10 7.72
CA LYS A 348 -10.15 -22.30 8.38
C LYS A 348 -8.73 -22.66 7.95
N GLU A 349 -8.40 -22.38 6.71
CA GLU A 349 -7.06 -22.56 6.14
C GLU A 349 -6.51 -21.21 5.71
N TRP A 350 -5.31 -20.86 6.18
CA TRP A 350 -4.65 -19.59 5.88
C TRP A 350 -3.14 -19.74 5.93
N HIS A 351 -2.48 -18.71 5.43
CA HIS A 351 -1.03 -18.54 5.50
C HIS A 351 -0.69 -17.11 5.97
N ARG A 352 0.51 -16.91 6.49
CA ARG A 352 1.00 -15.58 6.87
C ARG A 352 1.20 -14.67 5.66
N SER A 353 1.31 -13.35 5.89
CA SER A 353 1.63 -12.35 4.89
C SER A 353 3.05 -12.56 4.34
N GLY A 354 3.21 -12.66 3.05
CA GLY A 354 4.47 -13.08 2.40
C GLY A 354 4.89 -14.47 2.81
N PRO A 355 5.61 -15.33 2.37
CA PRO A 355 6.78 -15.18 1.54
C PRO A 355 6.45 -15.10 0.05
N CYS A 356 7.45 -14.67 -0.73
CA CYS A 356 7.43 -14.88 -2.18
C CYS A 356 7.32 -16.38 -2.49
N ILE A 357 6.76 -16.75 -3.62
CA ILE A 357 6.73 -18.15 -4.09
C ILE A 357 8.15 -18.51 -4.52
N PRO A 358 8.86 -19.40 -3.77
CA PRO A 358 10.27 -19.69 -4.01
C PRO A 358 10.51 -20.29 -5.39
N GLY A 359 11.50 -19.78 -6.12
CA GLY A 359 11.84 -20.24 -7.45
C GLY A 359 10.93 -19.74 -8.58
N VAL A 360 9.74 -19.22 -8.26
CA VAL A 360 8.79 -18.64 -9.24
C VAL A 360 9.02 -17.14 -9.42
N VAL A 361 8.91 -16.37 -8.34
CA VAL A 361 9.11 -14.90 -8.39
C VAL A 361 10.57 -14.58 -8.63
N ARG A 362 11.47 -15.25 -7.89
CA ARG A 362 12.93 -15.14 -8.02
C ARG A 362 13.55 -16.52 -8.03
N LEU A 363 14.52 -16.70 -8.91
CA LEU A 363 15.37 -17.88 -8.97
C LEU A 363 16.83 -17.42 -8.97
N PHE A 364 17.56 -17.71 -7.91
CA PHE A 364 18.98 -17.44 -7.81
C PHE A 364 19.77 -18.69 -8.20
N VAL A 365 20.72 -18.53 -9.12
CA VAL A 365 21.63 -19.58 -9.57
C VAL A 365 23.04 -19.20 -9.18
N ASN A 366 23.67 -20.02 -8.35
CA ASN A 366 25.05 -19.79 -7.93
C ASN A 366 26.06 -20.20 -8.99
N THR A 367 27.34 -19.94 -8.74
CA THR A 367 28.46 -20.27 -9.65
C THR A 367 28.56 -21.75 -10.03
N ASP A 368 28.04 -22.65 -9.20
CA ASP A 368 28.08 -24.11 -9.37
C ASP A 368 26.82 -24.65 -10.07
N GLY A 369 25.83 -23.81 -10.37
CA GLY A 369 24.55 -24.19 -11.00
C GLY A 369 23.51 -24.74 -10.03
N ASP A 370 23.67 -24.51 -8.73
CA ASP A 370 22.66 -24.80 -7.73
C ASP A 370 21.57 -23.73 -7.69
N LEU A 371 20.33 -24.15 -7.45
CA LEU A 371 19.14 -23.30 -7.44
C LEU A 371 18.73 -22.92 -6.00
N PHE A 372 18.47 -21.62 -5.79
CA PHE A 372 18.02 -21.06 -4.52
C PHE A 372 16.83 -20.11 -4.73
N PRO A 373 15.98 -19.85 -3.69
CA PRO A 373 14.81 -18.99 -3.81
C PRO A 373 15.15 -17.52 -4.08
N CYS A 374 16.29 -17.03 -3.59
CA CYS A 374 16.80 -15.68 -3.87
C CYS A 374 18.27 -15.53 -3.42
N GLU A 375 18.89 -14.40 -3.77
CA GLU A 375 20.27 -14.03 -3.42
C GLU A 375 20.49 -13.76 -1.92
N LYS A 376 19.41 -13.59 -1.14
CA LYS A 376 19.47 -13.25 0.30
C LYS A 376 19.67 -14.45 1.21
N VAL A 377 19.47 -15.66 0.71
CA VAL A 377 19.68 -16.90 1.50
C VAL A 377 21.13 -17.36 1.46
N SER A 378 21.54 -18.16 2.42
CA SER A 378 22.90 -18.76 2.40
C SER A 378 22.98 -19.90 1.40
N GLU A 379 24.02 -19.87 0.59
CA GLU A 379 24.35 -20.95 -0.37
C GLU A 379 24.87 -22.22 0.33
N LEU A 380 25.27 -22.11 1.61
CA LEU A 380 25.71 -23.25 2.42
C LEU A 380 24.55 -23.98 3.11
N ALA A 381 23.36 -23.34 3.17
CA ALA A 381 22.19 -23.90 3.81
C ALA A 381 21.45 -24.90 2.90
N GLN A 382 21.54 -26.16 3.24
CA GLN A 382 20.89 -27.22 2.46
C GLN A 382 19.37 -27.08 2.38
N ILE A 383 18.76 -26.46 3.39
CA ILE A 383 17.32 -26.15 3.39
C ILE A 383 16.94 -25.14 2.29
N CYS A 384 17.88 -24.24 1.92
CA CYS A 384 17.63 -23.21 0.93
C CYS A 384 17.93 -23.66 -0.49
N LYS A 385 18.63 -24.79 -0.70
CA LYS A 385 18.91 -25.34 -2.02
C LYS A 385 17.68 -26.05 -2.56
N ILE A 386 17.01 -25.42 -3.54
CA ILE A 386 15.73 -25.87 -4.11
C ILE A 386 15.87 -26.70 -5.39
N GLY A 387 17.08 -27.04 -5.79
CA GLY A 387 17.37 -27.86 -6.97
C GLY A 387 18.74 -27.60 -7.55
N THR A 388 18.95 -28.09 -8.78
CA THR A 388 20.14 -27.83 -9.61
C THR A 388 19.73 -27.58 -11.05
N LEU A 389 20.57 -26.93 -11.84
CA LEU A 389 20.32 -26.77 -13.29
C LEU A 389 20.24 -28.13 -14.02
N LYS A 390 20.91 -29.13 -13.50
CA LYS A 390 20.94 -30.49 -14.08
C LYS A 390 19.68 -31.28 -13.76
N ASP A 391 19.23 -31.25 -12.51
CA ASP A 391 18.15 -32.14 -12.01
C ASP A 391 16.79 -31.41 -11.98
N GLY A 392 16.77 -30.05 -12.16
CA GLY A 392 15.59 -29.24 -12.06
C GLY A 392 15.23 -28.86 -10.62
N PHE A 393 13.99 -28.42 -10.42
CA PHE A 393 13.47 -28.06 -9.09
C PHE A 393 13.19 -29.30 -8.25
N ASP A 394 13.61 -29.29 -6.99
CA ASP A 394 13.09 -30.17 -5.95
C ASP A 394 11.79 -29.53 -5.38
N VAL A 395 10.66 -29.91 -5.97
CA VAL A 395 9.34 -29.35 -5.63
C VAL A 395 9.03 -29.50 -4.13
N LYS A 396 9.49 -30.59 -3.49
CA LYS A 396 9.27 -30.83 -2.07
C LYS A 396 10.04 -29.84 -1.20
N LYS A 397 11.26 -29.49 -1.59
CA LYS A 397 12.03 -28.44 -0.89
C LYS A 397 11.40 -27.07 -1.09
N VAL A 398 10.93 -26.76 -2.30
CA VAL A 398 10.19 -25.51 -2.58
C VAL A 398 8.94 -25.42 -1.70
N GLU A 399 8.13 -26.48 -1.65
CA GLU A 399 6.94 -26.57 -0.79
C GLU A 399 7.28 -26.36 0.70
N ASN A 400 8.37 -26.95 1.17
CA ASN A 400 8.81 -26.81 2.55
C ASN A 400 9.22 -25.36 2.90
N ILE A 401 9.78 -24.59 1.94
CA ILE A 401 10.10 -23.17 2.13
C ILE A 401 8.83 -22.34 2.07
N LEU A 402 7.94 -22.60 1.10
CA LEU A 402 6.67 -21.91 0.95
C LEU A 402 5.81 -22.03 2.22
N ASN A 403 5.80 -23.21 2.84
CA ASN A 403 5.04 -23.52 4.04
C ASN A 403 5.94 -23.59 5.30
N LEU A 404 6.92 -22.70 5.40
CA LEU A 404 7.90 -22.72 6.50
C LEU A 404 7.24 -22.65 7.88
N GLU A 405 6.10 -21.95 7.99
CA GLU A 405 5.32 -21.79 9.21
C GLU A 405 4.69 -23.10 9.73
N LYS A 406 4.63 -24.16 8.93
CA LYS A 406 4.22 -25.48 9.44
C LYS A 406 5.13 -25.99 10.56
N ILE A 407 6.37 -25.51 10.64
CA ILE A 407 7.31 -25.81 11.74
C ILE A 407 6.82 -25.21 13.08
N THR A 408 6.20 -24.04 13.02
CA THR A 408 5.69 -23.27 14.15
C THR A 408 4.16 -23.15 14.13
N GLN A 409 3.47 -24.12 13.56
CA GLN A 409 2.02 -24.04 13.30
C GLN A 409 1.22 -23.73 14.58
N LYS A 410 1.54 -24.39 15.70
CA LYS A 410 0.83 -24.17 16.98
C LYS A 410 0.94 -22.73 17.47
N GLU A 411 2.12 -22.14 17.35
CA GLU A 411 2.37 -20.75 17.71
C GLU A 411 1.71 -19.80 16.71
N CYS A 412 1.83 -20.09 15.42
CA CYS A 412 1.26 -19.27 14.34
C CYS A 412 -0.27 -19.21 14.36
N GLN A 413 -0.94 -20.32 14.67
CA GLN A 413 -2.41 -20.37 14.78
C GLN A 413 -2.98 -19.49 15.90
N ASN A 414 -2.15 -19.17 16.91
CA ASN A 414 -2.51 -18.30 18.03
C ASN A 414 -1.83 -16.93 17.98
N CYS A 415 -1.20 -16.59 16.85
CA CYS A 415 -0.48 -15.33 16.70
C CYS A 415 -1.42 -14.24 16.17
N TRP A 416 -1.68 -13.22 16.95
CA TRP A 416 -2.53 -12.09 16.55
C TRP A 416 -1.97 -11.32 15.34
N ALA A 417 -0.65 -11.27 15.16
CA ALA A 417 0.01 -10.62 14.03
C ALA A 417 0.25 -11.57 12.84
N TYR A 418 -0.50 -12.66 12.73
CA TYR A 418 -0.26 -13.68 11.71
C TYR A 418 -0.35 -13.15 10.28
N SER A 419 -1.35 -12.32 9.99
CA SER A 419 -1.53 -11.67 8.68
C SER A 419 -0.42 -10.64 8.35
N GLU A 420 0.25 -10.08 9.37
CA GLU A 420 1.31 -9.08 9.22
C GLU A 420 2.73 -9.69 9.32
N CYS A 421 2.83 -11.01 9.45
CA CYS A 421 4.09 -11.69 9.67
C CYS A 421 4.99 -11.68 8.42
N THR A 422 6.18 -11.06 8.51
CA THR A 422 7.20 -10.98 7.47
C THR A 422 8.34 -11.99 7.62
N SER A 423 8.18 -13.02 8.47
CA SER A 423 9.21 -14.04 8.70
C SER A 423 9.54 -14.78 7.38
N CYS A 424 10.81 -14.99 7.10
CA CYS A 424 11.33 -15.54 5.86
C CYS A 424 12.41 -16.60 6.13
N VAL A 425 12.59 -17.56 5.21
CA VAL A 425 13.60 -18.62 5.29
C VAL A 425 15.03 -18.09 5.45
N ARG A 426 15.33 -16.90 4.95
CA ARG A 426 16.65 -16.25 5.14
C ARG A 426 17.07 -16.09 6.61
N PHE A 427 16.09 -16.09 7.51
CA PHE A 427 16.32 -15.96 8.96
C PHE A 427 16.39 -17.31 9.70
N CYS A 428 16.11 -18.39 8.98
CA CYS A 428 16.12 -19.76 9.51
C CYS A 428 17.38 -20.53 9.09
N ASP A 429 18.34 -19.80 8.54
CA ASP A 429 19.52 -20.29 7.87
C ASP A 429 20.65 -20.60 8.87
N ASP A 430 20.50 -21.71 9.60
CA ASP A 430 21.52 -22.24 10.53
C ASP A 430 22.42 -23.31 9.92
N CYS A 431 22.45 -23.40 8.59
CA CYS A 431 23.27 -24.29 7.76
C CYS A 431 22.94 -25.78 7.80
N MET A 432 22.20 -26.27 8.77
CA MET A 432 22.06 -27.72 8.96
C MET A 432 20.63 -28.22 9.15
N GLU A 433 19.77 -27.51 9.88
CA GLU A 433 18.42 -27.99 10.21
C GLU A 433 17.38 -26.85 10.32
N LYS A 434 16.09 -27.24 10.20
CA LYS A 434 14.94 -26.37 10.46
C LYS A 434 14.86 -26.11 11.99
N ASN A 435 15.44 -25.02 12.47
CA ASN A 435 15.44 -24.70 13.88
C ASN A 435 14.25 -23.83 14.27
N LYS A 436 13.25 -24.43 14.93
CA LYS A 436 12.05 -23.77 15.46
C LYS A 436 12.40 -22.58 16.35
N ASP A 437 13.42 -22.71 17.21
CA ASP A 437 13.81 -21.68 18.17
C ASP A 437 14.35 -20.42 17.48
N ASN A 438 15.06 -20.55 16.36
CA ASN A 438 15.54 -19.40 15.58
C ASN A 438 14.38 -18.64 14.92
N ILE A 439 13.35 -19.34 14.46
CA ILE A 439 12.12 -18.74 13.94
C ILE A 439 11.43 -17.98 15.09
N LEU A 440 11.23 -18.60 16.24
CA LEU A 440 10.50 -18.03 17.38
C LEU A 440 11.20 -16.82 18.00
N LYS A 441 12.54 -16.81 18.07
CA LYS A 441 13.31 -15.62 18.51
C LYS A 441 12.98 -14.38 17.69
N ARG A 442 12.75 -14.56 16.38
CA ARG A 442 12.41 -13.45 15.50
C ARG A 442 10.96 -12.98 15.66
N CYS A 443 10.06 -13.89 16.06
CA CYS A 443 8.64 -13.53 16.27
C CYS A 443 8.49 -12.35 17.21
N LYS A 444 9.25 -12.30 18.32
CA LYS A 444 9.19 -11.17 19.26
C LYS A 444 9.49 -9.82 18.61
N LYS A 445 10.49 -9.76 17.72
CA LYS A 445 10.83 -8.53 17.00
C LYS A 445 9.72 -8.14 16.01
N ILE A 446 9.14 -9.13 15.31
CA ILE A 446 8.03 -8.90 14.37
C ILE A 446 6.81 -8.37 15.13
N LEU A 447 6.41 -9.02 16.24
CA LEU A 447 5.28 -8.60 17.06
C LEU A 447 5.42 -7.15 17.54
N ASN A 448 6.60 -6.79 18.05
CA ASN A 448 6.86 -5.40 18.47
C ASN A 448 6.74 -4.42 17.30
N THR A 449 7.28 -4.76 16.12
CA THR A 449 7.19 -3.88 14.94
C THR A 449 5.74 -3.70 14.50
N VAL A 450 4.95 -4.76 14.46
CA VAL A 450 3.52 -4.69 14.08
C VAL A 450 2.74 -3.88 15.10
N GLU A 451 2.98 -4.04 16.39
CA GLU A 451 2.30 -3.26 17.43
C GLU A 451 2.64 -1.77 17.33
N GLU A 452 3.91 -1.41 17.09
CA GLU A 452 4.29 -0.01 16.88
C GLU A 452 3.61 0.56 15.63
N THR A 453 3.50 -0.20 14.53
CA THR A 453 2.75 0.21 13.34
C THR A 453 1.27 0.44 13.65
N PHE A 454 0.64 -0.41 14.46
CA PHE A 454 -0.75 -0.21 14.90
C PHE A 454 -0.91 1.08 15.68
N LYS A 455 0.01 1.37 16.61
CA LYS A 455 -0.02 2.60 17.41
C LYS A 455 0.16 3.86 16.54
N ASP A 456 1.12 3.84 15.62
CA ASP A 456 1.38 4.98 14.73
C ASP A 456 0.17 5.23 13.82
N TYR A 457 -0.35 4.19 13.16
CA TYR A 457 -1.55 4.28 12.33
C TYR A 457 -2.77 4.78 13.11
N THR A 458 -2.99 4.25 14.32
CA THR A 458 -4.14 4.64 15.15
C THR A 458 -4.06 6.11 15.57
N VAL A 459 -2.86 6.59 15.97
CA VAL A 459 -2.67 8.01 16.36
C VAL A 459 -2.90 8.94 15.18
N LEU A 460 -2.36 8.60 14.01
CA LEU A 460 -2.57 9.39 12.80
C LEU A 460 -4.05 9.51 12.45
N ASN A 461 -4.78 8.40 12.44
CA ASN A 461 -6.23 8.40 12.16
C ASN A 461 -7.04 9.18 13.20
N GLU A 462 -6.76 9.00 14.49
CA GLU A 462 -7.48 9.68 15.58
C GLU A 462 -7.27 11.21 15.56
N LEU A 463 -6.11 11.66 15.12
CA LEU A 463 -5.81 13.08 14.95
C LEU A 463 -6.36 13.67 13.65
N GLY A 464 -6.98 12.83 12.77
CA GLY A 464 -7.58 13.27 11.53
C GLY A 464 -6.55 13.59 10.44
N SER A 465 -5.51 12.74 10.27
CA SER A 465 -4.57 12.87 9.16
C SER A 465 -5.31 12.75 7.82
N GLU A 466 -4.82 13.47 6.81
CA GLU A 466 -5.18 13.14 5.43
C GLU A 466 -4.81 11.69 5.13
N PRO A 467 -5.51 11.02 4.19
CA PRO A 467 -5.14 9.66 3.82
C PRO A 467 -3.65 9.56 3.51
N LEU A 468 -2.95 8.61 4.11
CA LEU A 468 -1.49 8.43 3.95
C LEU A 468 -1.08 8.21 2.49
N SER A 469 -2.04 7.79 1.66
CA SER A 469 -1.92 7.65 0.21
C SER A 469 -2.00 9.00 -0.55
N GLY A 470 -2.15 10.13 0.14
CA GLY A 470 -2.23 11.45 -0.49
C GLY A 470 -0.93 11.81 -1.23
N SER A 471 -1.05 12.15 -2.50
CA SER A 471 -0.07 12.79 -3.40
C SER A 471 1.19 12.04 -3.83
N THR A 472 1.45 10.79 -3.46
CA THR A 472 2.23 9.97 -4.38
C THR A 472 1.34 9.71 -5.59
N GLU A 473 1.81 10.01 -6.81
CA GLU A 473 1.20 9.42 -8.01
C GLU A 473 1.14 7.92 -7.73
N SER A 474 -0.02 7.47 -7.22
CA SER A 474 -0.20 6.07 -6.91
C SER A 474 -0.06 5.36 -8.24
N VAL A 475 0.95 4.52 -8.37
CA VAL A 475 1.01 3.57 -9.46
C VAL A 475 -0.31 2.81 -9.37
N PHE A 476 -1.25 3.16 -10.25
CA PHE A 476 -2.54 2.52 -10.32
C PHE A 476 -2.30 1.04 -10.60
N ILE A 477 -2.67 0.20 -9.65
CA ILE A 477 -2.67 -1.24 -9.86
C ILE A 477 -3.99 -1.53 -10.57
N PRO A 478 -3.97 -2.11 -11.78
CA PRO A 478 -5.20 -2.47 -12.48
C PRO A 478 -6.11 -3.29 -11.57
N GLY A 479 -7.34 -2.82 -11.37
CA GLY A 479 -8.34 -3.48 -10.50
C GLY A 479 -8.66 -2.74 -9.20
N GLU A 480 -7.95 -1.69 -8.83
CA GLU A 480 -8.26 -0.88 -7.64
C GLU A 480 -9.24 0.24 -7.98
N LYS A 481 -10.43 0.24 -7.35
CA LYS A 481 -11.40 1.34 -7.44
C LYS A 481 -10.98 2.45 -6.48
N ARG A 482 -10.76 3.65 -7.00
CA ARG A 482 -10.54 4.82 -6.13
C ARG A 482 -11.85 5.26 -5.50
N LYS A 483 -11.84 5.43 -4.19
CA LYS A 483 -12.98 6.00 -3.47
C LYS A 483 -13.10 7.49 -3.84
N ILE A 484 -14.29 7.86 -4.31
CA ILE A 484 -14.67 9.24 -4.56
C ILE A 484 -15.33 9.75 -3.28
N THR A 485 -15.08 11.00 -2.90
CA THR A 485 -15.57 11.57 -1.64
C THR A 485 -16.99 12.10 -1.72
N VAL A 486 -17.49 12.32 -2.93
CA VAL A 486 -18.88 12.74 -3.18
C VAL A 486 -19.73 11.58 -3.68
N PRO A 487 -21.01 11.48 -3.29
CA PRO A 487 -21.92 10.46 -3.82
C PRO A 487 -22.06 10.52 -5.34
N VAL A 488 -22.13 9.36 -5.97
CA VAL A 488 -22.25 9.21 -7.42
C VAL A 488 -23.55 8.52 -7.80
N ILE A 489 -24.38 9.23 -8.57
CA ILE A 489 -25.57 8.66 -9.24
C ILE A 489 -25.23 8.32 -10.69
N ALA A 490 -25.35 7.07 -11.07
CA ALA A 490 -25.21 6.63 -12.45
C ALA A 490 -26.55 6.62 -13.17
N ILE A 491 -26.60 7.09 -14.42
CA ILE A 491 -27.79 7.02 -15.27
C ILE A 491 -27.47 6.23 -16.54
N GLY A 492 -28.05 5.06 -16.66
CA GLY A 492 -27.87 4.16 -17.80
C GLY A 492 -29.14 3.87 -18.58
N ASN A 493 -28.99 3.17 -19.70
CA ASN A 493 -30.11 2.75 -20.55
C ASN A 493 -30.16 1.21 -20.57
N LEU A 494 -31.36 0.65 -20.44
CA LEU A 494 -31.56 -0.78 -20.65
C LEU A 494 -31.19 -1.16 -22.08
N LEU A 495 -31.62 -0.35 -23.05
CA LEU A 495 -31.37 -0.55 -24.47
C LEU A 495 -30.64 0.66 -25.06
N ILE A 496 -29.91 0.47 -26.17
CA ILE A 496 -29.28 1.51 -26.97
C ILE A 496 -30.32 2.42 -27.63
N GLY A 497 -29.93 3.66 -28.01
CA GLY A 497 -30.82 4.61 -28.71
C GLY A 497 -31.67 5.47 -27.80
N MET A 498 -31.38 5.48 -26.49
CA MET A 498 -32.07 6.31 -25.49
C MET A 498 -31.12 7.35 -24.84
N GLU A 499 -30.06 7.76 -25.54
CA GLU A 499 -29.04 8.69 -25.02
C GLU A 499 -29.59 10.07 -24.70
N LYS A 500 -30.58 10.53 -25.50
CA LYS A 500 -31.28 11.80 -25.26
C LYS A 500 -32.12 11.76 -23.99
N GLU A 501 -32.72 10.62 -23.73
CA GLU A 501 -33.50 10.38 -22.52
C GLU A 501 -32.58 10.39 -21.27
N SER A 502 -31.44 9.75 -21.32
CA SER A 502 -30.47 9.81 -20.25
C SER A 502 -30.01 11.24 -19.94
N GLN A 503 -29.74 12.03 -20.98
CA GLN A 503 -29.41 13.45 -20.83
C GLN A 503 -30.56 14.24 -20.19
N THR A 504 -31.79 13.99 -20.63
CA THR A 504 -32.98 14.64 -20.07
C THR A 504 -33.19 14.27 -18.61
N VAL A 505 -33.07 13.00 -18.28
CA VAL A 505 -33.19 12.49 -16.90
C VAL A 505 -32.11 13.12 -16.02
N ALA A 506 -30.86 13.14 -16.47
CA ALA A 506 -29.75 13.72 -15.73
C ALA A 506 -30.00 15.21 -15.42
N GLU A 507 -30.45 15.97 -16.40
CA GLU A 507 -30.77 17.40 -16.25
C GLU A 507 -31.97 17.65 -15.33
N LEU A 508 -32.99 16.79 -15.36
CA LEU A 508 -34.15 16.90 -14.46
C LEU A 508 -33.72 16.55 -13.00
N VAL A 509 -33.01 15.48 -12.82
CA VAL A 509 -32.47 15.09 -11.49
C VAL A 509 -31.54 16.18 -10.97
N ARG A 510 -30.60 16.69 -11.78
CA ARG A 510 -29.71 17.78 -11.39
C ARG A 510 -30.46 19.00 -10.88
N LYS A 511 -31.46 19.48 -11.68
CA LYS A 511 -32.27 20.64 -11.32
C LYS A 511 -33.03 20.44 -10.02
N GLU A 512 -33.59 19.26 -9.81
CA GLU A 512 -34.30 18.92 -8.56
C GLU A 512 -33.36 18.88 -7.36
N MET A 513 -32.13 18.33 -7.51
CA MET A 513 -31.11 18.32 -6.46
C MET A 513 -30.62 19.74 -6.15
N GLU A 514 -30.37 20.58 -7.20
CA GLU A 514 -29.98 21.97 -7.02
C GLU A 514 -31.08 22.78 -6.33
N HIS A 515 -32.36 22.52 -6.64
CA HIS A 515 -33.49 23.16 -5.96
C HIS A 515 -33.53 22.83 -4.45
N ARG A 516 -33.05 21.65 -4.09
CA ARG A 516 -32.91 21.21 -2.69
C ARG A 516 -31.61 21.68 -2.02
N GLY A 517 -30.74 22.40 -2.74
CA GLY A 517 -29.54 23.03 -2.23
C GLY A 517 -28.23 22.28 -2.46
N TYR A 518 -28.24 21.16 -3.18
CA TYR A 518 -27.05 20.35 -3.47
C TYR A 518 -26.36 20.85 -4.75
N LYS A 519 -25.06 21.10 -4.70
CA LYS A 519 -24.25 21.40 -5.87
C LYS A 519 -23.98 20.13 -6.68
N THR A 520 -24.53 20.09 -7.88
CA THR A 520 -24.52 18.87 -8.70
C THR A 520 -23.87 19.13 -10.06
N GLU A 521 -22.99 18.23 -10.50
CA GLU A 521 -22.42 18.24 -11.85
C GLU A 521 -22.79 16.97 -12.61
N ILE A 522 -22.87 17.08 -13.95
CA ILE A 522 -23.15 15.95 -14.86
C ILE A 522 -21.91 15.67 -15.68
N LEU A 523 -21.39 14.44 -15.62
CA LEU A 523 -20.37 13.93 -16.51
C LEU A 523 -20.96 12.97 -17.53
N CYS A 524 -20.60 13.17 -18.80
CA CYS A 524 -20.97 12.24 -19.84
C CYS A 524 -19.90 11.16 -19.99
N GLY A 525 -20.25 9.92 -19.74
CA GLY A 525 -19.34 8.77 -19.84
C GLY A 525 -18.69 8.64 -21.21
N LYS A 526 -19.40 9.06 -22.27
CA LYS A 526 -18.88 9.06 -23.64
C LYS A 526 -17.66 9.98 -23.80
N ASP A 527 -17.63 11.10 -23.08
CA ASP A 527 -16.54 12.09 -23.17
C ASP A 527 -15.31 11.66 -22.37
N MET A 528 -15.48 10.71 -21.45
CA MET A 528 -14.41 10.15 -20.64
C MET A 528 -13.73 8.92 -21.29
N ILE A 529 -14.32 8.35 -22.34
CA ILE A 529 -13.86 7.14 -23.01
C ILE A 529 -13.14 7.50 -24.30
N ASN A 530 -11.92 6.99 -24.46
CA ASN A 530 -11.12 7.18 -25.66
C ASN A 530 -10.97 5.84 -26.39
N ASN A 531 -11.50 5.75 -27.59
CA ASN A 531 -11.47 4.55 -28.43
C ASN A 531 -10.06 4.12 -28.85
N ASN A 532 -9.05 4.97 -28.69
CA ASN A 532 -7.64 4.64 -28.98
C ASN A 532 -6.92 4.00 -27.78
N LEU A 533 -7.57 3.95 -26.63
CA LEU A 533 -7.03 3.36 -25.41
C LEU A 533 -7.60 1.95 -25.18
N SER A 534 -6.85 1.10 -24.52
CA SER A 534 -7.35 -0.19 -24.04
C SER A 534 -8.44 -0.01 -22.97
N ILE A 535 -9.20 -1.06 -22.67
CA ILE A 535 -10.20 -1.04 -21.59
C ILE A 535 -9.57 -0.60 -20.26
N VAL A 536 -8.38 -1.12 -19.92
CA VAL A 536 -7.67 -0.79 -18.68
C VAL A 536 -7.24 0.68 -18.65
N GLU A 537 -6.72 1.21 -19.74
CA GLU A 537 -6.33 2.62 -19.84
C GLU A 537 -7.55 3.54 -19.74
N ASN A 538 -8.69 3.17 -20.35
CA ASN A 538 -9.93 3.91 -20.19
C ASN A 538 -10.44 3.91 -18.74
N ILE A 539 -10.37 2.77 -18.03
CA ILE A 539 -10.71 2.68 -16.60
C ILE A 539 -9.88 3.68 -15.78
N ILE A 540 -8.58 3.80 -16.07
CA ILE A 540 -7.68 4.74 -15.42
C ILE A 540 -8.07 6.19 -15.72
N GLU A 541 -8.32 6.52 -17.00
CA GLU A 541 -8.67 7.88 -17.40
C GLU A 541 -10.03 8.32 -16.87
N ILE A 542 -11.05 7.46 -16.85
CA ILE A 542 -12.34 7.73 -16.21
C ILE A 542 -12.14 8.08 -14.73
N ASN A 543 -11.37 7.29 -14.00
CA ASN A 543 -11.09 7.54 -12.60
C ASN A 543 -10.41 8.91 -12.37
N LYS A 544 -9.43 9.27 -13.21
CA LYS A 544 -8.78 10.59 -13.15
C LYS A 544 -9.73 11.75 -13.48
N CYS A 545 -10.60 11.57 -14.48
CA CYS A 545 -11.59 12.59 -14.85
C CYS A 545 -12.55 12.86 -13.71
N VAL A 546 -13.10 11.81 -13.12
CA VAL A 546 -14.06 11.93 -12.01
C VAL A 546 -13.38 12.58 -10.79
N LYS A 547 -12.15 12.18 -10.47
CA LYS A 547 -11.36 12.76 -9.37
C LYS A 547 -11.12 14.27 -9.52
N LYS A 548 -10.95 14.78 -10.74
CA LYS A 548 -10.79 16.22 -11.00
C LYS A 548 -12.06 17.04 -10.76
N CYS A 549 -13.23 16.42 -10.93
CA CYS A 549 -14.53 17.08 -10.79
C CYS A 549 -15.04 17.08 -9.35
N GLU A 550 -14.39 16.35 -8.44
CA GLU A 550 -14.81 16.14 -7.05
C GLU A 550 -14.77 17.42 -6.19
N GLU A 551 -13.92 18.37 -6.54
CA GLU A 551 -13.71 19.58 -5.74
C GLU A 551 -14.94 20.49 -5.76
N ASN A 552 -15.49 20.81 -4.59
CA ASN A 552 -16.63 21.71 -4.36
C ASN A 552 -18.00 21.23 -4.87
N LEU A 553 -18.23 19.92 -4.97
CA LEU A 553 -19.52 19.30 -5.28
C LEU A 553 -20.11 18.59 -4.06
N ASP A 554 -21.43 18.50 -4.02
CA ASP A 554 -22.17 17.68 -3.04
C ASP A 554 -22.66 16.37 -3.68
N LEU A 555 -22.76 16.32 -5.02
CA LEU A 555 -23.28 15.19 -5.76
C LEU A 555 -22.74 15.17 -7.20
N LEU A 556 -22.42 13.99 -7.70
CA LEU A 556 -21.99 13.77 -9.07
C LEU A 556 -22.99 12.86 -9.82
N ILE A 557 -23.41 13.25 -11.00
CA ILE A 557 -24.24 12.44 -11.90
C ILE A 557 -23.40 12.00 -13.09
N ILE A 558 -23.37 10.70 -13.37
CA ILE A 558 -22.63 10.13 -14.50
C ILE A 558 -23.60 9.47 -15.48
N ILE A 559 -23.62 9.95 -16.72
CA ILE A 559 -24.38 9.32 -17.81
C ILE A 559 -23.55 8.21 -18.41
N ILE A 560 -24.03 6.98 -18.33
CA ILE A 560 -23.39 5.80 -18.90
C ILE A 560 -23.83 5.66 -20.38
N PRO A 561 -22.89 5.66 -21.35
CA PRO A 561 -23.21 5.42 -22.72
C PRO A 561 -23.58 3.95 -23.00
N GLY A 562 -24.26 3.70 -24.12
CA GLY A 562 -24.59 2.35 -24.58
C GLY A 562 -25.80 1.73 -23.91
N ASN A 563 -25.81 0.40 -23.81
CA ASN A 563 -26.93 -0.40 -23.29
C ASN A 563 -26.46 -1.43 -22.26
N ILE A 564 -27.39 -1.79 -21.37
CA ILE A 564 -27.12 -2.78 -20.30
C ILE A 564 -27.50 -4.20 -20.73
N ALA A 565 -28.65 -4.36 -21.39
CA ALA A 565 -29.18 -5.64 -21.80
C ALA A 565 -29.03 -5.88 -23.32
N GLU A 566 -29.02 -7.12 -23.75
CA GLU A 566 -29.15 -7.50 -25.15
C GLU A 566 -30.49 -7.03 -25.68
N ILE A 567 -30.49 -6.64 -26.98
CA ILE A 567 -31.70 -6.15 -27.65
C ILE A 567 -32.50 -7.36 -28.17
N SER A 568 -31.83 -8.23 -28.91
CA SER A 568 -32.36 -9.52 -29.42
C SER A 568 -31.21 -10.37 -29.93
N ASP A 569 -31.47 -11.63 -30.27
CA ASP A 569 -30.49 -12.54 -30.87
C ASP A 569 -29.91 -12.05 -32.21
N LYS A 570 -30.55 -11.05 -32.85
CA LYS A 570 -30.17 -10.52 -34.16
C LYS A 570 -29.58 -9.12 -34.13
N LEU A 571 -29.86 -8.38 -33.05
CA LEU A 571 -29.43 -6.99 -32.86
C LEU A 571 -28.45 -6.92 -31.69
N CYS A 572 -27.20 -6.60 -31.97
CA CYS A 572 -26.18 -6.42 -30.95
C CYS A 572 -26.02 -4.96 -30.55
N GLY A 573 -25.75 -4.74 -29.27
CA GLY A 573 -25.29 -3.49 -28.71
C GLY A 573 -23.89 -3.64 -28.15
N ASP A 574 -23.47 -2.78 -27.20
CA ASP A 574 -22.19 -2.88 -26.50
C ASP A 574 -22.21 -3.92 -25.37
N GLY A 575 -23.38 -4.49 -25.06
CA GLY A 575 -23.53 -5.57 -24.06
C GLY A 575 -23.08 -5.17 -22.64
N GLY A 576 -23.27 -3.90 -22.27
CA GLY A 576 -22.84 -3.38 -20.97
C GLY A 576 -21.35 -3.12 -20.84
N THR A 577 -20.58 -3.12 -21.93
CA THR A 577 -19.12 -2.90 -21.89
C THR A 577 -18.77 -1.55 -21.27
N TYR A 578 -19.46 -0.48 -21.65
CA TYR A 578 -19.23 0.86 -21.07
C TYR A 578 -19.64 0.95 -19.61
N LEU A 579 -20.76 0.33 -19.27
CA LEU A 579 -21.21 0.19 -17.89
C LEU A 579 -20.15 -0.49 -17.05
N HIS A 580 -19.61 -1.61 -17.54
CA HIS A 580 -18.56 -2.35 -16.85
C HIS A 580 -17.28 -1.51 -16.65
N MET A 581 -16.82 -0.78 -17.65
CA MET A 581 -15.65 0.09 -17.54
C MET A 581 -15.84 1.16 -16.44
N ILE A 582 -16.99 1.83 -16.42
CA ILE A 582 -17.30 2.87 -15.41
C ILE A 582 -17.42 2.23 -14.02
N ALA A 583 -18.10 1.09 -13.90
CA ALA A 583 -18.25 0.37 -12.65
C ALA A 583 -16.92 -0.16 -12.08
N GLN A 584 -15.92 -0.46 -12.93
CA GLN A 584 -14.57 -0.82 -12.49
C GLN A 584 -13.73 0.41 -12.12
N SER A 585 -14.05 1.58 -12.64
CA SER A 585 -13.30 2.81 -12.40
C SER A 585 -13.65 3.47 -11.06
N ILE A 586 -14.95 3.48 -10.70
CA ILE A 586 -15.49 4.21 -9.56
C ILE A 586 -16.52 3.38 -8.81
N VAL A 587 -16.77 3.75 -7.55
CA VAL A 587 -17.92 3.25 -6.79
C VAL A 587 -19.14 4.08 -7.19
N ILE A 588 -20.23 3.41 -7.50
CA ILE A 588 -21.53 4.03 -7.80
C ILE A 588 -22.39 3.80 -6.56
N ASP A 589 -22.93 4.89 -6.02
CA ASP A 589 -23.70 4.85 -4.77
C ASP A 589 -25.20 4.67 -5.03
N SER A 590 -25.69 5.12 -6.18
CA SER A 590 -27.06 4.88 -6.64
C SER A 590 -27.14 4.87 -8.15
N MET A 591 -28.17 4.23 -8.72
CA MET A 591 -28.30 4.08 -10.16
C MET A 591 -29.74 4.25 -10.63
N ILE A 592 -29.92 5.01 -11.75
CA ILE A 592 -31.18 5.11 -12.48
C ILE A 592 -31.01 4.42 -13.84
N VAL A 593 -31.93 3.54 -14.20
CA VAL A 593 -31.93 2.85 -15.48
C VAL A 593 -33.18 3.22 -16.29
N ASN A 594 -32.96 3.82 -17.44
CA ASN A 594 -34.03 4.11 -18.38
C ASN A 594 -34.48 2.84 -19.10
N VAL A 595 -35.78 2.58 -19.06
CA VAL A 595 -36.42 1.41 -19.64
C VAL A 595 -37.49 1.89 -20.62
N PRO A 596 -37.52 1.42 -21.88
CA PRO A 596 -38.63 1.76 -22.80
C PRO A 596 -39.92 1.12 -22.29
N TYR A 597 -41.03 1.79 -22.57
CA TYR A 597 -42.35 1.25 -22.22
C TYR A 597 -42.58 -0.10 -22.91
N SER A 598 -42.84 -1.14 -22.11
CA SER A 598 -43.27 -2.45 -22.54
C SER A 598 -43.86 -3.20 -21.36
N ASP A 599 -44.99 -3.89 -21.57
CA ASP A 599 -45.56 -4.76 -20.55
C ASP A 599 -44.57 -5.87 -20.10
N TYR A 600 -43.72 -6.32 -21.03
CA TYR A 600 -42.65 -7.27 -20.73
C TYR A 600 -41.67 -6.71 -19.68
N TYR A 601 -41.07 -5.56 -19.90
CA TYR A 601 -40.09 -4.96 -18.98
C TYR A 601 -40.71 -4.59 -17.62
N ILE A 602 -41.96 -4.14 -17.63
CA ILE A 602 -42.70 -3.85 -16.38
C ILE A 602 -42.90 -5.12 -15.56
N ASN A 603 -43.25 -6.23 -16.20
CA ASN A 603 -43.45 -7.51 -15.53
C ASN A 603 -42.15 -8.15 -15.05
N GLU A 604 -41.07 -8.02 -15.85
CA GLU A 604 -39.74 -8.57 -15.54
C GLU A 604 -38.85 -7.64 -14.67
N ARG A 605 -39.36 -6.52 -14.21
CA ARG A 605 -38.58 -5.49 -13.52
C ARG A 605 -37.77 -6.00 -12.33
N LYS A 606 -38.28 -6.95 -11.58
CA LYS A 606 -37.54 -7.53 -10.42
C LYS A 606 -36.31 -8.32 -10.88
N ASN A 607 -36.42 -9.05 -11.97
CA ASN A 607 -35.30 -9.78 -12.55
C ASN A 607 -34.27 -8.82 -13.14
N ILE A 608 -34.72 -7.77 -13.85
CA ILE A 608 -33.88 -6.71 -14.39
C ILE A 608 -33.08 -6.02 -13.28
N LYS A 609 -33.75 -5.60 -12.19
CA LYS A 609 -33.11 -5.01 -11.02
C LYS A 609 -32.05 -5.93 -10.42
N SER A 610 -32.39 -7.20 -10.18
CA SER A 610 -31.48 -8.18 -9.59
C SER A 610 -30.25 -8.48 -10.46
N GLU A 611 -30.38 -8.46 -11.78
CA GLU A 611 -29.24 -8.65 -12.69
C GLU A 611 -28.31 -7.45 -12.67
N ILE A 612 -28.85 -6.24 -12.71
CA ILE A 612 -28.08 -5.00 -12.62
C ILE A 612 -27.38 -4.88 -11.25
N GLU A 613 -28.09 -5.18 -10.18
CA GLU A 613 -27.52 -5.19 -8.81
C GLU A 613 -26.32 -6.13 -8.70
N LYS A 614 -26.40 -7.32 -9.28
CA LYS A 614 -25.25 -8.26 -9.31
C LYS A 614 -24.04 -7.70 -10.07
N MET A 615 -24.25 -6.90 -11.11
CA MET A 615 -23.17 -6.30 -11.90
C MET A 615 -22.60 -5.05 -11.24
N MET A 616 -23.44 -4.25 -10.61
CA MET A 616 -23.11 -2.90 -10.15
C MET A 616 -22.86 -2.79 -8.64
N GLY A 617 -23.42 -3.71 -7.87
CA GLY A 617 -23.41 -3.67 -6.41
C GLY A 617 -24.47 -2.75 -5.79
N VAL A 618 -25.35 -2.13 -6.59
CA VAL A 618 -26.45 -1.26 -6.19
C VAL A 618 -27.74 -1.65 -6.91
N GLU A 619 -28.88 -1.63 -6.20
CA GLU A 619 -30.19 -1.87 -6.79
C GLU A 619 -30.62 -0.62 -7.60
N PRO A 620 -30.95 -0.74 -8.91
CA PRO A 620 -31.30 0.42 -9.71
C PRO A 620 -32.73 0.88 -9.49
N TYR A 621 -32.95 2.20 -9.60
CA TYR A 621 -34.25 2.79 -9.83
C TYR A 621 -34.63 2.68 -11.31
N LEU A 622 -35.78 2.13 -11.63
CA LEU A 622 -36.23 2.01 -13.01
C LEU A 622 -37.08 3.20 -13.44
N ASN A 623 -36.64 3.92 -14.48
CA ASN A 623 -37.35 5.03 -15.07
C ASN A 623 -37.95 4.62 -16.43
N ILE A 624 -39.28 4.59 -16.54
CA ILE A 624 -39.98 4.32 -17.80
C ILE A 624 -39.92 5.56 -18.66
N VAL A 625 -39.32 5.41 -19.83
CA VAL A 625 -39.31 6.47 -20.86
C VAL A 625 -40.46 6.30 -21.85
N PRO A 626 -41.02 7.42 -22.39
CA PRO A 626 -42.17 7.38 -23.28
C PRO A 626 -41.78 6.95 -24.71
N LYS A 627 -41.14 5.80 -24.81
CA LYS A 627 -40.74 5.15 -26.05
C LYS A 627 -41.13 3.69 -26.04
N TYR A 628 -41.60 3.18 -27.14
CA TYR A 628 -41.85 1.76 -27.38
C TYR A 628 -40.90 1.27 -28.47
N LEU A 629 -40.15 0.24 -28.25
CA LEU A 629 -39.28 -0.40 -29.24
C LEU A 629 -40.05 -1.51 -29.97
N ASP A 630 -40.22 -1.36 -31.30
CA ASP A 630 -40.70 -2.45 -32.12
C ASP A 630 -39.53 -3.35 -32.55
N ILE A 631 -39.37 -4.44 -31.83
CA ILE A 631 -38.28 -5.40 -32.05
C ILE A 631 -38.39 -6.06 -33.40
N SER A 632 -39.62 -6.41 -33.84
CA SER A 632 -39.86 -7.10 -35.12
C SER A 632 -39.44 -6.23 -36.31
N VAL A 633 -39.84 -4.96 -36.32
CA VAL A 633 -39.45 -4.00 -37.37
C VAL A 633 -37.94 -3.71 -37.27
N SER A 634 -37.39 -3.53 -36.08
CA SER A 634 -35.97 -3.27 -35.88
C SER A 634 -35.09 -4.42 -36.39
N GLU A 635 -35.49 -5.66 -36.18
CA GLU A 635 -34.78 -6.83 -36.71
C GLU A 635 -34.83 -6.93 -38.24
N GLU A 636 -35.95 -6.55 -38.85
CA GLU A 636 -36.13 -6.58 -40.30
C GLU A 636 -35.31 -5.49 -40.98
N GLU A 637 -35.37 -4.26 -40.42
CA GLU A 637 -34.69 -3.07 -40.97
C GLU A 637 -33.22 -2.97 -40.55
N LYS A 638 -32.79 -3.72 -39.55
CA LYS A 638 -31.46 -3.68 -38.88
C LYS A 638 -31.11 -2.34 -38.26
N GLU A 639 -32.16 -1.57 -37.92
CA GLU A 639 -32.09 -0.31 -37.20
C GLU A 639 -33.13 -0.29 -36.09
N LEU A 640 -32.85 0.45 -35.01
CA LEU A 640 -33.76 0.52 -33.87
C LEU A 640 -34.97 1.42 -34.19
N ASP A 641 -36.16 0.85 -34.25
CA ASP A 641 -37.39 1.55 -34.48
C ASP A 641 -38.14 1.85 -33.17
N PHE A 642 -38.09 3.12 -32.75
CA PHE A 642 -38.78 3.59 -31.56
C PHE A 642 -40.01 4.43 -31.89
N LEU A 643 -41.17 4.00 -31.43
CA LEU A 643 -42.39 4.81 -31.40
C LEU A 643 -42.38 5.70 -30.15
N THR A 644 -42.46 7.02 -30.35
CA THR A 644 -42.62 7.99 -29.25
C THR A 644 -44.07 8.02 -28.78
N LEU A 645 -44.29 7.84 -27.50
CA LEU A 645 -45.60 7.82 -26.86
C LEU A 645 -45.86 9.14 -26.11
N PRO A 646 -47.14 9.57 -25.99
CA PRO A 646 -47.50 10.72 -25.13
C PRO A 646 -47.19 10.40 -23.66
N GLY A 647 -46.64 11.37 -22.89
CA GLY A 647 -46.33 11.17 -21.44
C GLY A 647 -47.58 10.83 -20.64
N GLU A 648 -48.73 11.39 -20.97
CA GLU A 648 -50.02 11.06 -20.33
C GLU A 648 -50.37 9.56 -20.46
N PHE A 649 -50.09 8.96 -21.62
CA PHE A 649 -50.31 7.53 -21.84
C PHE A 649 -49.47 6.67 -20.87
N ILE A 650 -48.18 7.04 -20.67
CA ILE A 650 -47.30 6.31 -19.74
C ILE A 650 -47.81 6.46 -18.30
N LYS A 651 -48.22 7.68 -17.92
CA LYS A 651 -48.77 7.95 -16.58
C LYS A 651 -50.01 7.12 -16.30
N GLU A 652 -50.99 7.09 -17.21
CA GLU A 652 -52.17 6.26 -17.08
C GLU A 652 -51.81 4.76 -16.90
N LYS A 653 -50.79 4.27 -17.59
CA LYS A 653 -50.34 2.90 -17.49
C LYS A 653 -49.69 2.60 -16.15
N ILE A 654 -48.80 3.47 -15.68
CA ILE A 654 -48.15 3.32 -14.36
C ILE A 654 -49.21 3.32 -13.24
N ASP A 655 -50.14 4.23 -13.27
CA ASP A 655 -51.26 4.30 -12.33
C ASP A 655 -52.12 3.01 -12.33
N ILE A 656 -52.37 2.42 -13.50
CA ILE A 656 -53.10 1.14 -13.63
C ILE A 656 -52.30 -0.01 -12.96
N TYR A 657 -51.00 -0.06 -13.13
CA TYR A 657 -50.17 -1.12 -12.55
C TYR A 657 -49.94 -0.94 -11.01
N ASN A 658 -50.17 0.26 -10.47
CA ASN A 658 -50.02 0.61 -9.07
C ASN A 658 -48.70 0.07 -8.45
N ILE A 659 -47.57 0.36 -9.12
CA ILE A 659 -46.23 -0.14 -8.77
C ILE A 659 -45.44 0.97 -8.09
N GLU A 660 -45.06 0.78 -6.85
CA GLU A 660 -44.37 1.79 -6.02
C GLU A 660 -42.89 2.01 -6.43
N ASP A 661 -42.25 1.04 -7.09
CA ASP A 661 -40.83 1.05 -7.43
C ASP A 661 -40.54 1.37 -8.92
N LEU A 662 -41.47 2.05 -9.59
CA LEU A 662 -41.36 2.43 -11.01
C LEU A 662 -41.58 3.92 -11.17
N TYR A 663 -40.66 4.61 -11.86
CA TYR A 663 -40.68 6.06 -11.98
C TYR A 663 -40.92 6.50 -13.43
N CYS A 664 -41.41 7.71 -13.60
CA CYS A 664 -41.48 8.43 -14.88
C CYS A 664 -41.05 9.87 -14.63
N VAL A 665 -39.76 10.18 -14.81
CA VAL A 665 -39.21 11.52 -14.49
C VAL A 665 -39.81 12.67 -15.31
N ASN A 666 -40.56 12.40 -16.36
CA ASN A 666 -41.33 13.41 -17.12
C ASN A 666 -42.58 13.84 -16.34
N ASP A 667 -43.04 13.11 -15.33
CA ASP A 667 -44.08 13.52 -14.42
C ASP A 667 -43.46 14.15 -13.17
N PHE A 668 -43.88 15.38 -12.81
CA PHE A 668 -43.30 16.14 -11.70
C PHE A 668 -43.40 15.42 -10.35
N ASN A 669 -44.51 14.73 -10.08
CA ASN A 669 -44.67 14.00 -8.81
C ASN A 669 -43.74 12.80 -8.74
N SER A 670 -43.59 12.06 -9.84
CA SER A 670 -42.69 10.91 -9.95
C SER A 670 -41.22 11.31 -9.82
N LEU A 671 -40.82 12.43 -10.45
CA LEU A 671 -39.48 13.00 -10.29
C LEU A 671 -39.17 13.40 -8.84
N ASN A 672 -40.16 14.07 -8.20
CA ASN A 672 -40.01 14.50 -6.80
C ASN A 672 -39.87 13.30 -5.82
N ASN A 673 -40.63 12.21 -6.07
CA ASN A 673 -40.52 10.98 -5.30
C ASN A 673 -39.13 10.32 -5.52
N LEU A 674 -38.70 10.18 -6.78
CA LEU A 674 -37.39 9.62 -7.10
C LEU A 674 -36.25 10.42 -6.44
N ALA A 675 -36.32 11.75 -6.47
CA ALA A 675 -35.32 12.61 -5.84
C ALA A 675 -35.35 12.47 -4.31
N HIS A 676 -36.52 12.28 -3.72
CA HIS A 676 -36.64 12.00 -2.28
C HIS A 676 -35.97 10.66 -1.92
N ASP A 677 -36.31 9.60 -2.65
CA ASP A 677 -35.77 8.25 -2.39
C ASP A 677 -34.26 8.20 -2.57
N LEU A 678 -33.73 8.88 -3.62
CA LEU A 678 -32.29 9.04 -3.82
C LEU A 678 -31.60 9.76 -2.67
N ILE A 679 -32.19 10.82 -2.11
CA ILE A 679 -31.62 11.56 -0.98
C ILE A 679 -31.67 10.70 0.29
N GLU A 680 -32.75 9.98 0.57
CA GLU A 680 -32.84 9.08 1.70
C GLU A 680 -31.79 7.96 1.61
N GLU A 681 -31.59 7.38 0.44
CA GLU A 681 -30.57 6.36 0.21
C GLU A 681 -29.17 6.94 0.45
N LEU A 682 -28.85 8.07 -0.18
CA LEU A 682 -27.54 8.71 -0.08
C LEU A 682 -27.29 9.32 1.31
N ALA A 683 -28.30 9.80 2.03
CA ALA A 683 -28.18 10.30 3.39
C ALA A 683 -27.78 9.21 4.40
N SER A 684 -28.15 7.96 4.15
CA SER A 684 -27.75 6.84 5.00
C SER A 684 -26.23 6.63 5.02
N TYR A 685 -25.51 7.08 3.97
CA TYR A 685 -24.04 7.05 3.91
C TYR A 685 -23.37 8.25 4.61
N VAL A 686 -24.11 9.32 4.91
CA VAL A 686 -23.60 10.57 5.55
C VAL A 686 -23.73 10.54 7.07
N GLU A 687 -24.67 9.80 7.63
CA GLU A 687 -24.90 9.75 9.08
C GLU A 687 -23.77 9.12 9.89
N ASP A 688 -22.85 8.38 9.26
CA ASP A 688 -21.65 7.82 9.91
C ASP A 688 -20.51 8.84 10.09
N GLY A 689 -20.67 10.11 9.72
CA GLY A 689 -19.62 11.13 9.67
C GLY A 689 -19.84 12.40 10.53
N GLN A 690 -20.93 12.55 11.27
CA GLN A 690 -21.14 13.75 12.09
C GLN A 690 -20.70 13.55 13.55
N TYR A 691 -19.42 13.84 13.82
CA TYR A 691 -18.99 14.27 15.15
C TYR A 691 -19.23 15.77 15.26
N GLU A 692 -20.23 16.18 16.03
CA GLU A 692 -20.33 17.57 16.52
C GLU A 692 -19.16 17.87 17.45
N GLU A 693 -18.24 18.71 17.00
CA GLU A 693 -17.24 19.33 17.86
C GLU A 693 -17.96 20.26 18.87
N LYS A 694 -18.03 19.82 20.10
CA LYS A 694 -18.27 20.71 21.22
C LYS A 694 -16.97 21.46 21.48
N ILE A 695 -16.88 22.68 20.98
CA ILE A 695 -15.80 23.62 21.27
C ILE A 695 -15.87 23.99 22.77
N PRO A 696 -14.86 23.66 23.58
CA PRO A 696 -14.77 24.18 24.94
C PRO A 696 -14.36 25.64 24.90
N LYS A 697 -15.03 26.46 25.71
CA LYS A 697 -14.70 27.88 25.86
C LYS A 697 -13.27 28.06 26.34
N VAL A 698 -12.51 28.87 25.59
CA VAL A 698 -11.15 29.29 25.88
C VAL A 698 -11.09 30.04 27.21
N ARG A 699 -10.22 29.63 28.12
CA ARG A 699 -9.77 30.45 29.26
C ARG A 699 -8.50 31.16 28.83
N ASN A 700 -8.48 32.48 29.06
CA ASN A 700 -7.25 33.27 28.97
C ASN A 700 -6.26 32.83 30.06
N ILE A 701 -5.03 32.52 29.67
CA ILE A 701 -3.97 32.03 30.54
C ILE A 701 -2.85 33.07 30.55
N ASP A 702 -2.46 33.56 31.75
CA ASP A 702 -1.37 34.51 31.97
C ASP A 702 0.01 33.81 31.91
N GLY A 703 1.09 34.55 31.56
CA GLY A 703 2.40 34.03 31.18
C GLY A 703 3.20 33.18 32.20
N GLU A 704 2.77 33.07 33.46
CA GLU A 704 3.35 32.11 34.43
C GLU A 704 2.93 30.68 34.22
N ASP A 705 2.03 30.39 33.25
CA ASP A 705 1.35 29.11 33.10
C ASP A 705 1.85 28.27 31.91
N VAL A 706 2.72 28.84 31.03
CA VAL A 706 3.20 28.12 29.79
C VAL A 706 3.97 26.86 30.15
N GLU A 707 4.98 26.96 31.01
CA GLU A 707 5.77 25.80 31.43
C GLU A 707 4.89 24.77 32.14
N LYS A 708 3.98 25.18 32.97
CA LYS A 708 3.07 24.28 33.68
C LYS A 708 2.07 23.63 32.72
N GLY A 709 1.53 24.42 31.78
CA GLY A 709 0.64 23.89 30.75
C GLY A 709 1.32 22.83 29.88
N ILE A 710 2.55 23.08 29.42
CA ILE A 710 3.34 22.16 28.63
C ILE A 710 3.67 20.90 29.45
N ASN A 711 4.12 21.05 30.72
CA ASN A 711 4.39 19.90 31.57
C ASN A 711 3.13 19.03 31.77
N ASN A 712 1.96 19.61 31.98
CA ASN A 712 0.69 18.85 32.08
C ASN A 712 0.37 18.07 30.80
N ILE A 713 0.61 18.64 29.62
CA ILE A 713 0.43 17.93 28.35
C ILE A 713 1.35 16.70 28.29
N PHE A 714 2.64 16.87 28.63
CA PHE A 714 3.60 15.77 28.61
C PHE A 714 3.31 14.71 29.69
N GLU A 715 2.75 15.09 30.84
CA GLU A 715 2.26 14.14 31.85
C GLU A 715 1.09 13.30 31.32
N ASN A 716 0.13 13.95 30.64
CA ASN A 716 -1.01 13.28 30.04
C ASN A 716 -0.63 12.27 28.95
N ILE A 717 0.46 12.49 28.24
CA ILE A 717 0.97 11.55 27.24
C ILE A 717 1.95 10.52 27.85
N GLY A 718 2.12 10.50 29.18
CA GLY A 718 2.79 9.41 29.90
C GLY A 718 4.18 9.73 30.46
N LEU A 719 4.67 10.98 30.40
CA LEU A 719 5.90 11.34 31.09
C LEU A 719 5.66 11.58 32.58
N THR A 720 6.55 11.06 33.41
CA THR A 720 6.48 11.28 34.86
C THR A 720 7.07 12.64 35.25
N GLU A 721 6.55 13.27 36.32
CA GLU A 721 7.07 14.52 36.84
C GLU A 721 8.59 14.50 37.11
N SER A 722 9.11 13.34 37.54
CA SER A 722 10.56 13.16 37.75
C SER A 722 11.38 13.23 36.47
N VAL A 723 10.84 12.74 35.34
CA VAL A 723 11.47 12.84 34.03
C VAL A 723 11.42 14.28 33.54
N LEU A 724 10.27 14.93 33.68
CA LEU A 724 10.10 16.34 33.28
C LEU A 724 11.07 17.28 34.01
N LYS A 725 11.23 17.13 35.32
CA LYS A 725 12.16 17.97 36.10
C LYS A 725 13.64 17.73 35.75
N ASN A 726 14.01 16.50 35.43
CA ASN A 726 15.43 16.15 35.27
C ASN A 726 15.92 16.17 33.82
N ALA A 727 15.00 16.32 32.85
CA ALA A 727 15.31 16.15 31.45
C ALA A 727 14.89 17.33 30.55
N LYS A 728 14.53 18.49 31.11
CA LYS A 728 14.08 19.67 30.36
C LYS A 728 14.98 20.09 29.19
N GLN A 729 16.30 20.05 29.43
CA GLN A 729 17.32 20.39 28.43
C GLN A 729 17.85 19.16 27.66
N LYS A 730 17.29 17.98 27.91
CA LYS A 730 17.72 16.75 27.24
C LYS A 730 16.90 16.53 25.99
N PRO A 731 17.48 15.83 24.98
CA PRO A 731 16.74 15.44 23.80
C PRO A 731 15.48 14.67 24.16
N ILE A 732 14.37 15.06 23.56
CA ILE A 732 13.04 14.50 23.89
C ILE A 732 12.92 13.02 23.49
N PHE A 733 13.64 12.60 22.46
CA PHE A 733 13.71 11.23 21.99
C PHE A 733 14.88 10.42 22.58
N GLY A 734 15.74 11.10 23.39
CA GLY A 734 16.93 10.51 23.98
C GLY A 734 16.62 9.55 25.15
N ASP A 735 17.65 8.83 25.61
CA ASP A 735 17.58 7.78 26.65
C ASP A 735 16.94 8.20 27.97
N LYS A 736 16.90 9.52 28.26
CA LYS A 736 16.34 10.04 29.52
C LYS A 736 14.85 10.28 29.45
N VAL A 737 14.33 10.68 28.29
CA VAL A 737 12.91 11.01 28.07
C VAL A 737 12.20 9.86 27.35
N LYS A 738 12.78 9.35 26.27
CA LYS A 738 12.32 8.19 25.50
C LYS A 738 10.93 8.35 24.87
N LEU A 739 10.52 9.57 24.51
CA LEU A 739 9.34 9.75 23.69
C LEU A 739 9.48 9.07 22.33
N ARG A 740 8.34 8.83 21.68
CA ARG A 740 8.28 8.45 20.28
C ARG A 740 7.70 9.61 19.45
N ALA A 741 7.94 9.58 18.15
CA ALA A 741 7.43 10.60 17.22
C ALA A 741 5.92 10.83 17.34
N ARG A 742 5.11 9.78 17.51
CA ARG A 742 3.65 9.87 17.69
C ARG A 742 3.24 10.57 19.00
N GLU A 743 3.97 10.35 20.08
CA GLU A 743 3.67 11.06 21.35
C GLU A 743 3.98 12.56 21.23
N LEU A 744 5.08 12.92 20.54
CA LEU A 744 5.37 14.32 20.27
C LEU A 744 4.34 14.94 19.32
N LEU A 745 3.82 14.18 18.35
CA LEU A 745 2.75 14.62 17.47
C LEU A 745 1.48 14.99 18.25
N ILE A 746 1.10 14.17 19.22
CA ILE A 746 -0.05 14.44 20.11
C ILE A 746 0.23 15.72 20.91
N ALA A 747 1.42 15.85 21.52
CA ALA A 747 1.80 17.04 22.27
C ALA A 747 1.76 18.30 21.38
N PHE A 748 2.23 18.23 20.15
CA PHE A 748 2.22 19.34 19.19
C PHE A 748 0.81 19.90 19.00
N PHE A 749 -0.18 19.07 18.69
CA PHE A 749 -1.56 19.52 18.48
C PHE A 749 -2.24 19.97 19.79
N GLU A 750 -1.97 19.30 20.91
CA GLU A 750 -2.50 19.73 22.21
C GLU A 750 -1.93 21.08 22.66
N ILE A 751 -0.66 21.37 22.38
CA ILE A 751 -0.04 22.67 22.66
C ILE A 751 -0.68 23.77 21.80
N GLU A 752 -0.82 23.56 20.49
CA GLU A 752 -1.49 24.53 19.61
C GLU A 752 -2.91 24.84 20.10
N LYS A 753 -3.66 23.82 20.48
CA LYS A 753 -5.03 23.93 20.99
C LYS A 753 -5.08 24.65 22.34
N GLN A 754 -4.22 24.26 23.30
CA GLN A 754 -4.25 24.84 24.67
C GLN A 754 -3.83 26.28 24.68
N PHE A 755 -2.81 26.65 23.92
CA PHE A 755 -2.28 28.02 23.88
C PHE A 755 -2.87 28.86 22.74
N ASN A 756 -3.74 28.27 21.93
CA ASN A 756 -4.37 28.91 20.76
C ASN A 756 -3.34 29.59 19.85
N ILE A 757 -2.28 28.86 19.50
CA ILE A 757 -1.20 29.26 18.59
C ILE A 757 -1.15 28.28 17.42
N SER A 758 -0.42 28.64 16.36
CA SER A 758 -0.11 27.74 15.26
C SER A 758 1.38 27.79 15.00
N PHE A 759 2.04 26.65 15.04
CA PHE A 759 3.46 26.56 14.73
C PHE A 759 3.71 26.67 13.24
N THR A 760 4.84 27.27 12.88
CA THR A 760 5.27 27.43 11.50
C THR A 760 6.13 26.27 11.06
N GLU A 761 6.27 26.11 9.74
CA GLU A 761 7.18 25.13 9.15
C GLU A 761 8.65 25.41 9.56
N GLU A 762 9.03 26.68 9.75
CA GLU A 762 10.35 27.09 10.24
C GLU A 762 10.61 26.54 11.66
N ASP A 763 9.63 26.63 12.57
CA ASP A 763 9.76 26.09 13.94
C ASP A 763 10.05 24.58 13.91
N ILE A 764 9.42 23.86 13.00
CA ILE A 764 9.58 22.42 12.85
C ILE A 764 10.97 22.10 12.27
N ASN A 765 11.41 22.82 11.25
CA ASN A 765 12.69 22.60 10.58
C ASN A 765 13.88 23.03 11.43
N ASP A 766 13.73 24.04 12.30
CA ASP A 766 14.76 24.55 13.23
C ASP A 766 14.92 23.71 14.51
N TYR A 767 14.33 22.52 14.56
CA TYR A 767 14.39 21.63 15.72
C TYR A 767 13.86 22.24 17.02
N SER A 768 12.89 23.19 16.96
CA SER A 768 12.26 23.79 18.14
C SER A 768 11.56 22.76 19.04
N PHE A 769 11.29 21.56 18.54
CA PHE A 769 10.68 20.45 19.28
C PHE A 769 11.71 19.42 19.80
N ALA A 770 12.99 19.68 19.71
CA ALA A 770 14.04 18.73 20.13
C ALA A 770 14.16 18.56 21.65
N SER A 771 13.72 19.52 22.47
CA SER A 771 13.68 19.43 23.93
C SER A 771 12.46 20.16 24.49
N ILE A 772 12.09 19.84 25.73
CA ILE A 772 10.97 20.51 26.42
C ILE A 772 11.23 22.00 26.56
N ASN A 773 12.45 22.41 26.87
CA ASN A 773 12.82 23.84 26.97
C ASN A 773 12.66 24.56 25.63
N ASN A 774 13.11 23.96 24.53
CA ASN A 774 12.95 24.55 23.20
C ASN A 774 11.46 24.74 22.84
N ILE A 775 10.60 23.80 23.22
CA ILE A 775 9.15 23.89 23.03
C ILE A 775 8.59 25.04 23.84
N ILE A 776 8.99 25.21 25.11
CA ILE A 776 8.54 26.31 25.96
C ILE A 776 8.94 27.67 25.34
N GLU A 777 10.20 27.81 24.93
CA GLU A 777 10.70 29.01 24.27
C GLU A 777 9.95 29.34 22.98
N CYS A 778 9.63 28.31 22.20
CA CYS A 778 8.88 28.44 20.96
C CYS A 778 7.44 28.94 21.23
N VAL A 779 6.74 28.34 22.20
CA VAL A 779 5.38 28.78 22.61
C VAL A 779 5.39 30.19 23.11
N GLU A 780 6.33 30.58 24.00
CA GLU A 780 6.45 31.96 24.51
C GLU A 780 6.70 32.98 23.41
N ARG A 781 7.49 32.59 22.38
CA ARG A 781 7.73 33.43 21.20
C ARG A 781 6.44 33.70 20.44
N HIS A 782 5.64 32.67 20.16
CA HIS A 782 4.36 32.78 19.46
C HIS A 782 3.32 33.57 20.26
N MET A 783 3.27 33.44 21.59
CA MET A 783 2.38 34.21 22.44
C MET A 783 2.72 35.69 22.44
N LYS A 784 4.03 36.07 22.51
CA LYS A 784 4.48 37.48 22.43
C LYS A 784 4.15 38.12 21.09
N ILE A 785 4.25 37.40 19.97
CA ILE A 785 3.87 37.91 18.65
C ILE A 785 2.37 38.19 18.60
N LYS A 786 1.55 37.34 19.21
CA LYS A 786 0.10 37.48 19.25
C LYS A 786 -0.37 38.65 20.12
N GLU A 787 0.34 38.96 21.20
CA GLU A 787 0.05 40.12 22.06
C GLU A 787 0.45 41.47 21.41
N SER A 788 1.36 41.43 20.43
CA SER A 788 1.84 42.60 19.70
C SER A 788 1.11 42.87 18.38
N SER A 789 0.27 41.94 17.92
CA SER A 789 -0.61 42.04 16.74
C SER A 789 -2.07 42.28 17.09
#